data_845c122909520d1523560f551ad764bf
#
_entry.id   845c122909520d1523560f551ad764bf
#
_cell.length_a   1.000
_cell.length_b   1.000
_cell.length_c   1.000
_cell.angle_alpha   90.00
_cell.angle_beta   90.00
_cell.angle_gamma   90.00
#
_symmetry.space_group_name_H-M   'P 1'
#
loop_
_entity.id
_entity.type
_entity.pdbx_description
1 polymer ?
#
loop_
_entity_poly.entity_id
_entity_poly.type
_entity_poly.pdbx_seq_one_letter_code
_entity_poly.pdbx_strand_id
1 'polypeptide(L)'
;MAIIRHFGMVLLLMMAATKSLAQDQKQIFIYCPNERAGLHIAQQTEAGWQEIGQLCSSDYGTWGAEKRMYHPSVARAADGSWRLVFQVNDKSPMLAVAYSKDLINWRPQDYPIMSTRQCLSPVVFPNDNGTFDIYYKTKGGDKRWVSASADFRRFSKDEASQIGDAAWIRNTITIDGKEVDGSLFDITSTELQAITSHFDRQAKDWKICQERMHNDKKDSPVNIPTPITASLKVSGQEKPISDKLIGIFFEDISYAADGGLYAELIQNRDFEYIPKDHRGWSATTSWSGSKPVVVISVDPLSENNPHYAVLGNDTIYNEGWDGIAVTAGAKYDFSMFVRNIPAPQGKSKLKKDFVISLITEDGSVIAQAKVKTQGADWRKYEAVLTATQTCEKTRLAVAGLKDEKAGIDIVSLFPRETFMGRKNGLRKDLAQVIADLKPKFVRFPGGCMSHGQGLENIYHWNHTVGPLQDRKPDFNIWGYHQTRGLGFFEYFQFCEDIGAEPLPVLAAGVPCQNSSNNRQGIGGQQGGIPMKDMPAYIQELLDLIDWANGDPATSKWAKMRADAGHPKPFNLKYIGIGNEDIISTVFEERYEMICKAIRAKYPDIKICGTVGPFHTPSADYLEGWDFTKKHPDLQYMVDEHYYESTGWFMHHRDYYDNYDRNSAKVYLGEYAASTDAKRPNVETALAEALYLTDIERNGDIVEMTSYAPMLAKDGHHNWNPDMIYFSNTEVRPTPAYETQRLFSVYGGDRYVASELKINVTHESGSSEKPTFAHRLGASVVRNSKTGKTYLKVINALPEPLILNVEGLTIPAGTKAIGFDGLPEDQQVVLKTEETTGKSLTLPPYSIRVIEL
;
A
#
# COMPACT_ATOMS: atom_id res chain seq x y z
N MET A 1 -7.15 -30.51 -72.28
CA MET A 1 -7.82 -31.12 -71.08
C MET A 1 -7.05 -31.00 -69.78
N ALA A 2 -5.75 -30.82 -69.78
CA ALA A 2 -4.99 -30.65 -68.52
C ALA A 2 -5.19 -29.25 -67.76
N ILE A 3 -5.42 -28.18 -68.53
CA ILE A 3 -5.57 -26.78 -67.97
C ILE A 3 -6.91 -26.65 -67.24
N ILE A 4 -7.98 -27.30 -67.67
CA ILE A 4 -9.33 -27.24 -67.08
C ILE A 4 -9.38 -28.01 -65.75
N ARG A 5 -8.58 -29.08 -65.57
CA ARG A 5 -8.50 -29.83 -64.30
C ARG A 5 -7.75 -29.07 -63.23
N HIS A 6 -6.73 -28.25 -63.59
CA HIS A 6 -6.00 -27.42 -62.62
C HIS A 6 -6.85 -26.26 -62.09
N PHE A 7 -7.65 -25.58 -62.95
CA PHE A 7 -8.54 -24.50 -62.52
C PHE A 7 -9.69 -24.99 -61.60
N GLY A 8 -10.24 -26.18 -61.92
CA GLY A 8 -11.29 -26.80 -61.07
C GLY A 8 -10.78 -27.23 -59.71
N MET A 9 -9.52 -27.71 -59.62
CA MET A 9 -8.91 -28.13 -58.34
C MET A 9 -8.48 -26.95 -57.47
N VAL A 10 -8.02 -25.84 -58.08
CA VAL A 10 -7.73 -24.57 -57.35
C VAL A 10 -9.02 -23.92 -56.86
N LEU A 11 -10.10 -23.95 -57.64
CA LEU A 11 -11.41 -23.42 -57.21
C LEU A 11 -12.05 -24.29 -56.13
N LEU A 12 -11.90 -25.63 -56.19
CA LEU A 12 -12.35 -26.55 -55.12
C LEU A 12 -11.50 -26.41 -53.85
N LEU A 13 -10.19 -26.16 -53.97
CA LEU A 13 -9.31 -25.90 -52.83
C LEU A 13 -9.59 -24.52 -52.23
N MET A 14 -9.89 -23.47 -53.04
CA MET A 14 -10.34 -22.18 -52.54
C MET A 14 -11.73 -22.28 -51.89
N MET A 15 -12.68 -23.01 -52.48
CA MET A 15 -13.99 -23.22 -51.84
C MET A 15 -13.92 -24.11 -50.59
N ALA A 16 -13.01 -25.07 -50.52
CA ALA A 16 -12.76 -25.85 -49.33
C ALA A 16 -12.04 -25.05 -48.24
N ALA A 17 -11.09 -24.18 -48.64
CA ALA A 17 -10.42 -23.27 -47.72
C ALA A 17 -11.37 -22.18 -47.18
N THR A 18 -12.25 -21.63 -48.04
CA THR A 18 -13.27 -20.68 -47.60
C THR A 18 -14.36 -21.34 -46.75
N LYS A 19 -14.76 -22.57 -47.00
CA LYS A 19 -15.66 -23.35 -46.16
C LYS A 19 -14.99 -23.76 -44.84
N SER A 20 -13.69 -24.08 -44.84
CA SER A 20 -12.94 -24.39 -43.61
C SER A 20 -12.77 -23.14 -42.73
N LEU A 21 -12.50 -21.98 -43.36
CA LEU A 21 -12.42 -20.70 -42.64
C LEU A 21 -13.80 -20.26 -42.10
N ALA A 22 -14.87 -20.49 -42.84
CA ALA A 22 -16.23 -20.18 -42.38
C ALA A 22 -16.74 -21.16 -41.31
N GLN A 23 -16.16 -22.37 -41.21
CA GLN A 23 -16.53 -23.40 -40.24
C GLN A 23 -15.85 -23.19 -38.88
N ASP A 24 -14.81 -22.31 -38.78
CA ASP A 24 -14.04 -22.06 -37.56
C ASP A 24 -14.41 -20.76 -36.86
N GLN A 25 -15.35 -19.97 -37.40
CA GLN A 25 -15.81 -18.73 -36.80
C GLN A 25 -16.89 -18.97 -35.76
N LYS A 26 -16.76 -18.30 -34.59
CA LYS A 26 -17.67 -18.30 -33.47
C LYS A 26 -18.17 -16.89 -33.19
N GLN A 27 -19.45 -16.73 -32.97
CA GLN A 27 -20.01 -15.42 -32.60
C GLN A 27 -19.89 -15.16 -31.14
N ILE A 28 -19.37 -13.97 -30.81
CA ILE A 28 -19.32 -13.42 -29.47
C ILE A 28 -20.07 -12.09 -29.41
N PHE A 29 -20.58 -11.77 -28.24
CA PHE A 29 -21.24 -10.50 -27.96
C PHE A 29 -20.52 -9.82 -26.78
N ILE A 30 -20.08 -8.58 -27.00
CA ILE A 30 -19.38 -7.77 -25.99
C ILE A 30 -20.31 -6.67 -25.53
N TYR A 31 -20.60 -6.58 -24.23
CA TYR A 31 -21.63 -5.74 -23.67
C TYR A 31 -21.28 -5.27 -22.25
N CYS A 32 -22.06 -4.32 -21.74
CA CYS A 32 -22.01 -3.90 -20.35
C CYS A 32 -23.39 -4.16 -19.71
N PRO A 33 -23.55 -5.09 -18.77
CA PRO A 33 -24.85 -5.42 -18.18
C PRO A 33 -25.53 -4.25 -17.47
N ASN A 34 -24.72 -3.36 -16.90
CA ASN A 34 -25.10 -2.08 -16.30
C ASN A 34 -23.84 -1.24 -16.09
N GLU A 35 -24.01 0.02 -15.75
CA GLU A 35 -22.90 0.99 -15.62
C GLU A 35 -21.86 0.66 -14.54
N ARG A 36 -22.13 -0.33 -13.68
CA ARG A 36 -21.20 -0.76 -12.60
C ARG A 36 -20.51 -2.10 -12.90
N ALA A 37 -21.03 -2.87 -13.83
CA ALA A 37 -20.57 -4.22 -14.08
C ALA A 37 -19.27 -4.30 -14.91
N GLY A 38 -18.91 -3.23 -15.64
CA GLY A 38 -17.78 -3.28 -16.58
C GLY A 38 -18.13 -3.98 -17.89
N LEU A 39 -17.14 -4.40 -18.65
CA LEU A 39 -17.27 -5.02 -19.96
C LEU A 39 -17.33 -6.53 -19.82
N HIS A 40 -18.36 -7.15 -20.38
CA HIS A 40 -18.60 -8.60 -20.37
C HIS A 40 -18.59 -9.20 -21.78
N ILE A 41 -18.39 -10.49 -21.84
CA ILE A 41 -18.43 -11.27 -23.07
C ILE A 41 -19.39 -12.46 -22.95
N ALA A 42 -20.18 -12.69 -24.00
CA ALA A 42 -21.04 -13.85 -24.15
C ALA A 42 -20.74 -14.56 -25.47
N GLN A 43 -20.99 -15.85 -25.53
CA GLN A 43 -20.94 -16.69 -26.73
C GLN A 43 -22.31 -17.12 -27.17
N GLN A 44 -22.49 -17.29 -28.45
CA GLN A 44 -23.68 -17.93 -29.00
C GLN A 44 -23.54 -19.47 -28.92
N THR A 45 -24.56 -20.09 -28.32
CA THR A 45 -24.68 -21.58 -28.20
C THR A 45 -25.99 -22.04 -28.84
N GLU A 46 -26.20 -23.36 -28.93
CA GLU A 46 -27.48 -23.91 -29.39
C GLU A 46 -28.68 -23.50 -28.47
N ALA A 47 -28.42 -23.25 -27.21
CA ALA A 47 -29.41 -22.81 -26.22
C ALA A 47 -29.66 -21.29 -26.21
N GLY A 48 -28.92 -20.51 -27.02
CA GLY A 48 -28.93 -19.05 -27.04
C GLY A 48 -27.63 -18.43 -26.57
N TRP A 49 -27.66 -17.18 -26.18
CA TRP A 49 -26.49 -16.46 -25.67
C TRP A 49 -26.19 -16.85 -24.22
N GLN A 50 -24.93 -17.17 -23.96
CA GLN A 50 -24.42 -17.54 -22.65
C GLN A 50 -23.23 -16.65 -22.29
N GLU A 51 -23.28 -16.05 -21.12
CA GLU A 51 -22.15 -15.27 -20.58
C GLU A 51 -20.93 -16.18 -20.34
N ILE A 52 -19.74 -15.68 -20.70
CA ILE A 52 -18.45 -16.33 -20.42
C ILE A 52 -17.82 -15.69 -19.18
N GLY A 53 -17.80 -14.35 -19.10
CA GLY A 53 -17.24 -13.63 -17.97
C GLY A 53 -17.02 -12.13 -18.21
N GLN A 54 -16.41 -11.48 -17.24
CA GLN A 54 -16.08 -10.04 -17.27
C GLN A 54 -14.69 -9.82 -17.88
N LEU A 55 -14.61 -9.13 -19.01
CA LEU A 55 -13.36 -8.82 -19.71
C LEU A 55 -12.52 -7.76 -18.97
N CYS A 56 -13.15 -6.69 -18.51
CA CYS A 56 -12.52 -5.66 -17.70
C CYS A 56 -13.55 -4.91 -16.85
N SER A 57 -13.10 -4.39 -15.70
CA SER A 57 -13.86 -3.47 -14.87
C SER A 57 -13.63 -2.02 -15.30
N SER A 58 -14.35 -1.08 -14.71
CA SER A 58 -14.02 0.34 -14.77
C SER A 58 -13.03 0.67 -13.65
N ASP A 59 -11.84 1.17 -13.97
CA ASP A 59 -10.71 1.24 -13.02
C ASP A 59 -10.54 2.59 -12.32
N TYR A 60 -11.29 3.63 -12.70
CA TYR A 60 -11.12 4.93 -12.07
C TYR A 60 -11.83 5.04 -10.74
N GLY A 61 -11.12 5.56 -9.75
CA GLY A 61 -11.61 5.93 -8.43
C GLY A 61 -12.17 4.79 -7.59
N THR A 62 -11.75 4.73 -6.37
CA THR A 62 -12.29 3.79 -5.37
C THR A 62 -12.98 4.53 -4.23
N TRP A 63 -12.48 5.69 -3.84
CA TRP A 63 -12.91 6.45 -2.67
C TRP A 63 -13.60 7.74 -3.08
N GLY A 64 -14.91 7.79 -2.85
CA GLY A 64 -15.73 8.95 -3.21
C GLY A 64 -15.96 9.18 -4.69
N ALA A 65 -15.34 8.38 -5.57
CA ALA A 65 -15.65 8.34 -6.98
C ALA A 65 -16.38 7.05 -7.34
N GLU A 66 -17.30 7.15 -8.28
CA GLU A 66 -18.06 6.00 -8.73
C GLU A 66 -17.38 5.37 -9.96
N LYS A 67 -17.06 4.09 -9.87
CA LYS A 67 -16.64 3.31 -11.04
C LYS A 67 -17.86 3.10 -11.93
N ARG A 68 -17.87 3.75 -13.10
CA ARG A 68 -18.96 3.70 -14.07
C ARG A 68 -18.42 3.50 -15.47
N MET A 69 -19.15 2.69 -16.24
CA MET A 69 -18.93 2.49 -17.66
C MET A 69 -20.24 2.76 -18.41
N TYR A 70 -20.36 3.96 -18.99
CA TYR A 70 -21.52 4.31 -19.79
C TYR A 70 -21.19 4.19 -21.27
N HIS A 71 -22.10 3.63 -22.05
CA HIS A 71 -22.03 3.55 -23.51
C HIS A 71 -20.65 3.04 -24.01
N PRO A 72 -20.13 1.88 -23.52
CA PRO A 72 -18.87 1.35 -24.02
C PRO A 72 -18.98 1.06 -25.50
N SER A 73 -17.96 1.43 -26.25
CA SER A 73 -17.82 1.11 -27.68
C SER A 73 -16.53 0.34 -27.89
N VAL A 74 -16.62 -0.80 -28.54
CA VAL A 74 -15.51 -1.70 -28.82
C VAL A 74 -15.25 -1.73 -30.32
N ALA A 75 -13.99 -1.73 -30.71
CA ALA A 75 -13.57 -1.94 -32.09
C ALA A 75 -12.46 -2.98 -32.14
N ARG A 76 -12.44 -3.78 -33.22
CA ARG A 76 -11.38 -4.71 -33.55
C ARG A 76 -10.53 -4.15 -34.68
N ALA A 77 -9.23 -4.08 -34.47
CA ALA A 77 -8.28 -3.64 -35.51
C ALA A 77 -8.00 -4.77 -36.52
N ALA A 78 -7.40 -4.40 -37.65
CA ALA A 78 -7.03 -5.37 -38.69
C ALA A 78 -5.97 -6.41 -38.22
N ASP A 79 -5.16 -6.05 -37.23
CA ASP A 79 -4.18 -6.97 -36.58
C ASP A 79 -4.81 -7.90 -35.54
N GLY A 80 -6.14 -7.82 -35.34
CA GLY A 80 -6.89 -8.61 -34.36
C GLY A 80 -6.95 -8.01 -32.95
N SER A 81 -6.22 -6.95 -32.65
CA SER A 81 -6.25 -6.27 -31.36
C SER A 81 -7.54 -5.48 -31.13
N TRP A 82 -7.83 -5.15 -29.86
CA TRP A 82 -9.10 -4.56 -29.44
C TRP A 82 -8.91 -3.18 -28.80
N ARG A 83 -9.91 -2.32 -29.03
CA ARG A 83 -9.97 -0.98 -28.42
C ARG A 83 -11.31 -0.80 -27.76
N LEU A 84 -11.29 -0.20 -26.55
CA LEU A 84 -12.47 0.15 -25.79
C LEU A 84 -12.45 1.65 -25.52
N VAL A 85 -13.60 2.29 -25.76
CA VAL A 85 -13.86 3.68 -25.36
C VAL A 85 -15.17 3.73 -24.64
N PHE A 86 -15.26 4.44 -23.51
CA PHE A 86 -16.51 4.60 -22.78
C PHE A 86 -16.59 5.97 -22.08
N GLN A 87 -17.81 6.38 -21.82
CA GLN A 87 -18.12 7.58 -21.06
C GLN A 87 -18.03 7.28 -19.58
N VAL A 88 -17.34 8.13 -18.81
CA VAL A 88 -17.17 7.96 -17.36
C VAL A 88 -18.26 8.63 -16.52
N ASN A 89 -18.79 9.76 -16.98
CA ASN A 89 -19.93 10.49 -16.40
C ASN A 89 -20.49 11.53 -17.39
N ASP A 90 -21.49 12.28 -16.99
CA ASP A 90 -22.15 13.32 -17.81
C ASP A 90 -21.54 14.72 -17.68
N LYS A 91 -20.42 14.87 -16.99
CA LYS A 91 -19.81 16.17 -16.65
C LYS A 91 -18.41 16.34 -17.24
N SER A 92 -17.70 15.25 -17.46
CA SER A 92 -16.28 15.25 -17.79
C SER A 92 -16.02 15.57 -19.27
N PRO A 93 -14.96 16.33 -19.59
CA PRO A 93 -14.43 16.49 -20.95
C PRO A 93 -13.56 15.29 -21.38
N MET A 94 -13.48 14.25 -20.59
CA MET A 94 -12.69 13.03 -20.81
C MET A 94 -13.56 11.87 -21.26
N LEU A 95 -12.91 10.94 -21.97
CA LEU A 95 -13.38 9.56 -22.15
C LEU A 95 -12.37 8.62 -21.49
N ALA A 96 -12.83 7.45 -21.09
CA ALA A 96 -11.93 6.37 -20.75
C ALA A 96 -11.60 5.56 -21.99
N VAL A 97 -10.33 5.14 -22.12
CA VAL A 97 -9.85 4.31 -23.21
C VAL A 97 -9.05 3.14 -22.66
N ALA A 98 -9.15 1.98 -23.32
CA ALA A 98 -8.37 0.80 -23.01
C ALA A 98 -8.01 0.02 -24.27
N TYR A 99 -7.00 -0.86 -24.15
CA TYR A 99 -6.43 -1.62 -25.25
C TYR A 99 -6.21 -3.07 -24.81
N SER A 100 -6.50 -4.02 -25.70
CA SER A 100 -6.17 -5.43 -25.49
C SER A 100 -5.71 -6.07 -26.80
N LYS A 101 -4.80 -7.05 -26.74
CA LYS A 101 -4.37 -7.87 -27.88
C LYS A 101 -5.19 -9.13 -28.03
N ASP A 102 -5.88 -9.58 -26.97
CA ASP A 102 -6.46 -10.93 -26.91
C ASP A 102 -7.82 -10.99 -26.17
N LEU A 103 -8.43 -9.86 -25.79
CA LEU A 103 -9.61 -9.73 -24.94
C LEU A 103 -9.42 -10.21 -23.49
N ILE A 104 -8.31 -10.87 -23.17
CA ILE A 104 -8.03 -11.40 -21.83
C ILE A 104 -7.20 -10.38 -21.03
N ASN A 105 -6.12 -9.93 -21.66
CA ASN A 105 -5.15 -9.02 -21.04
C ASN A 105 -5.39 -7.59 -21.54
N TRP A 106 -5.86 -6.73 -20.65
CA TRP A 106 -6.12 -5.33 -20.97
C TRP A 106 -4.98 -4.47 -20.44
N ARG A 107 -4.63 -3.43 -21.18
CA ARG A 107 -3.83 -2.31 -20.69
C ARG A 107 -4.66 -1.52 -19.69
N PRO A 108 -4.05 -0.86 -18.66
CA PRO A 108 -4.78 0.04 -17.77
C PRO A 108 -5.51 1.15 -18.53
N GLN A 109 -6.63 1.59 -17.96
CA GLN A 109 -7.45 2.63 -18.57
C GLN A 109 -6.77 4.00 -18.47
N ASP A 110 -6.72 4.72 -19.58
CA ASP A 110 -6.36 6.14 -19.65
C ASP A 110 -7.60 7.01 -19.80
N TYR A 111 -7.49 8.26 -19.36
CA TYR A 111 -8.60 9.22 -19.36
C TYR A 111 -8.21 10.53 -20.09
N PRO A 112 -7.96 10.47 -21.40
CA PRO A 112 -7.54 11.63 -22.15
C PRO A 112 -8.63 12.70 -22.21
N ILE A 113 -8.22 13.97 -22.08
CA ILE A 113 -9.10 15.12 -22.29
C ILE A 113 -9.35 15.27 -23.78
N MET A 114 -10.58 15.01 -24.21
CA MET A 114 -10.97 15.07 -25.63
C MET A 114 -11.42 16.46 -26.06
N SER A 115 -12.01 17.25 -25.15
CA SER A 115 -12.66 18.51 -25.45
C SER A 115 -12.59 19.48 -24.28
N THR A 116 -13.05 20.72 -24.49
CA THR A 116 -13.39 21.65 -23.40
C THR A 116 -14.83 21.46 -22.90
N ARG A 117 -15.58 20.55 -23.50
CA ARG A 117 -17.00 20.23 -23.21
C ARG A 117 -17.12 18.78 -22.78
N GLN A 118 -18.30 18.40 -22.28
CA GLN A 118 -18.59 17.02 -21.91
C GLN A 118 -18.49 16.07 -23.10
N CYS A 119 -17.96 14.88 -22.85
CA CYS A 119 -17.86 13.81 -23.84
C CYS A 119 -18.84 12.70 -23.51
N LEU A 120 -19.87 12.53 -24.36
CA LEU A 120 -21.00 11.64 -24.12
C LEU A 120 -21.13 10.63 -25.27
N SER A 121 -21.60 9.42 -24.95
CA SER A 121 -21.95 8.35 -25.89
C SER A 121 -20.89 8.14 -26.98
N PRO A 122 -19.65 7.75 -26.64
CA PRO A 122 -18.59 7.57 -27.62
C PRO A 122 -18.83 6.37 -28.52
N VAL A 123 -18.29 6.46 -29.75
CA VAL A 123 -18.16 5.33 -30.68
C VAL A 123 -16.77 5.34 -31.28
N VAL A 124 -16.18 4.19 -31.51
CA VAL A 124 -14.83 4.02 -32.04
C VAL A 124 -14.85 3.19 -33.31
N PHE A 125 -14.10 3.63 -34.32
CA PHE A 125 -13.95 2.93 -35.60
C PHE A 125 -12.48 2.75 -35.93
N PRO A 126 -12.06 1.56 -36.40
CA PRO A 126 -10.72 1.34 -36.92
C PRO A 126 -10.58 1.95 -38.33
N ASN A 127 -9.42 2.51 -38.65
CA ASN A 127 -9.04 2.99 -39.96
C ASN A 127 -8.08 2.01 -40.67
N ASP A 128 -8.07 2.00 -42.00
CA ASP A 128 -7.20 1.12 -42.81
C ASP A 128 -5.69 1.35 -42.54
N ASN A 129 -5.33 2.54 -42.08
CA ASN A 129 -3.95 2.92 -41.75
C ASN A 129 -3.51 2.52 -40.33
N GLY A 130 -4.35 1.79 -39.58
CA GLY A 130 -4.09 1.33 -38.22
C GLY A 130 -4.39 2.36 -37.12
N THR A 131 -4.85 3.57 -37.48
CA THR A 131 -5.37 4.53 -36.51
C THR A 131 -6.84 4.26 -36.20
N PHE A 132 -7.42 5.02 -35.26
CA PHE A 132 -8.83 4.92 -34.91
C PHE A 132 -9.47 6.31 -34.90
N ASP A 133 -10.73 6.39 -35.32
CA ASP A 133 -11.56 7.56 -35.16
C ASP A 133 -12.52 7.36 -33.99
N ILE A 134 -12.52 8.28 -33.04
CA ILE A 134 -13.41 8.31 -31.90
C ILE A 134 -14.37 9.49 -32.05
N TYR A 135 -15.66 9.18 -32.12
CA TYR A 135 -16.72 10.16 -32.18
C TYR A 135 -17.47 10.22 -30.87
N TYR A 136 -17.89 11.41 -30.44
CA TYR A 136 -18.68 11.59 -29.24
C TYR A 136 -19.66 12.76 -29.37
N LYS A 137 -20.69 12.80 -28.51
CA LYS A 137 -21.66 13.88 -28.40
C LYS A 137 -21.29 14.82 -27.27
N THR A 138 -21.62 16.11 -27.40
CA THR A 138 -21.57 17.05 -26.26
C THR A 138 -22.98 17.19 -25.65
N LYS A 139 -23.10 17.81 -24.50
CA LYS A 139 -24.40 18.04 -23.83
C LYS A 139 -25.36 18.89 -24.66
N GLY A 140 -24.85 19.73 -25.58
CA GLY A 140 -25.65 20.49 -26.53
C GLY A 140 -26.09 19.69 -27.76
N GLY A 141 -25.66 18.42 -27.88
CA GLY A 141 -25.97 17.56 -29.04
C GLY A 141 -24.98 17.70 -30.20
N ASP A 142 -23.97 18.57 -30.09
CA ASP A 142 -22.94 18.69 -31.11
C ASP A 142 -22.14 17.38 -31.19
N LYS A 143 -21.86 16.95 -32.42
CA LYS A 143 -21.02 15.77 -32.70
C LYS A 143 -19.59 16.19 -32.96
N ARG A 144 -18.65 15.53 -32.33
CA ARG A 144 -17.21 15.81 -32.44
C ARG A 144 -16.43 14.52 -32.68
N TRP A 145 -15.22 14.64 -33.15
CA TRP A 145 -14.34 13.49 -33.34
C TRP A 145 -12.88 13.85 -33.09
N VAL A 146 -12.10 12.82 -32.78
CA VAL A 146 -10.64 12.85 -32.68
C VAL A 146 -10.07 11.61 -33.37
N SER A 147 -8.87 11.74 -33.95
CA SER A 147 -8.11 10.58 -34.39
C SER A 147 -7.17 10.13 -33.28
N ALA A 148 -7.14 8.82 -33.03
CA ALA A 148 -6.28 8.18 -32.03
C ALA A 148 -5.21 7.34 -32.70
N SER A 149 -3.99 7.32 -32.13
CA SER A 149 -2.92 6.41 -32.54
C SER A 149 -3.31 4.95 -32.31
N ALA A 150 -2.60 4.03 -32.98
CA ALA A 150 -2.85 2.60 -32.92
C ALA A 150 -2.87 2.02 -31.48
N ASP A 151 -2.08 2.60 -30.58
CA ASP A 151 -1.94 2.20 -29.18
C ASP A 151 -2.80 3.02 -28.20
N PHE A 152 -3.66 3.92 -28.70
CA PHE A 152 -4.48 4.83 -27.90
C PHE A 152 -3.67 5.74 -26.93
N ARG A 153 -2.42 6.05 -27.26
CA ARG A 153 -1.58 6.95 -26.44
C ARG A 153 -1.58 8.40 -26.91
N ARG A 154 -1.91 8.64 -28.18
CA ARG A 154 -1.92 9.98 -28.79
C ARG A 154 -3.26 10.25 -29.47
N PHE A 155 -3.78 11.46 -29.26
CA PHE A 155 -5.06 11.91 -29.79
C PHE A 155 -4.89 13.24 -30.52
N SER A 156 -5.59 13.40 -31.63
CA SER A 156 -5.66 14.70 -32.31
C SER A 156 -6.48 15.70 -31.49
N LYS A 157 -6.38 16.98 -31.88
CA LYS A 157 -7.37 17.98 -31.43
C LYS A 157 -8.77 17.61 -31.94
N ASP A 158 -9.80 17.84 -31.12
CA ASP A 158 -11.18 17.57 -31.50
C ASP A 158 -11.72 18.52 -32.56
N GLU A 159 -12.50 17.97 -33.50
CA GLU A 159 -13.15 18.68 -34.59
C GLU A 159 -14.66 18.40 -34.65
N ALA A 160 -15.40 19.29 -35.29
CA ALA A 160 -16.82 19.07 -35.56
C ALA A 160 -17.00 17.90 -36.53
N SER A 161 -17.99 17.04 -36.27
CA SER A 161 -18.27 15.87 -37.11
C SER A 161 -19.70 15.86 -37.62
N GLN A 162 -19.89 15.29 -38.80
CA GLN A 162 -21.19 15.11 -39.46
C GLN A 162 -21.64 13.63 -39.44
N ILE A 163 -21.02 12.77 -38.65
CA ILE A 163 -21.37 11.34 -38.60
C ILE A 163 -22.87 11.14 -38.28
N GLY A 164 -23.52 10.23 -39.01
CA GLY A 164 -24.96 9.97 -38.87
C GLY A 164 -25.32 9.31 -37.53
N ASP A 165 -26.58 9.40 -37.11
CA ASP A 165 -27.04 8.79 -35.84
C ASP A 165 -26.98 7.24 -35.86
N ALA A 166 -27.00 6.64 -37.04
CA ALA A 166 -26.82 5.19 -37.21
C ALA A 166 -25.51 4.66 -36.61
N ALA A 167 -24.47 5.49 -36.53
CA ALA A 167 -23.20 5.12 -35.90
C ALA A 167 -23.32 4.79 -34.39
N TRP A 168 -24.38 5.29 -33.73
CA TRP A 168 -24.64 5.03 -32.31
C TRP A 168 -25.64 3.89 -32.07
N ILE A 169 -26.12 3.21 -33.15
CA ILE A 169 -27.01 2.03 -33.02
C ILE A 169 -26.15 0.82 -32.60
N ARG A 170 -26.64 0.11 -31.60
CA ARG A 170 -26.02 -1.11 -31.08
C ARG A 170 -26.90 -2.32 -31.35
N ASN A 171 -26.29 -3.50 -31.40
CA ASN A 171 -27.04 -4.74 -31.45
C ASN A 171 -27.66 -5.02 -30.08
N THR A 172 -28.85 -5.59 -30.05
CA THR A 172 -29.54 -6.01 -28.82
C THR A 172 -29.72 -7.51 -28.84
N ILE A 173 -29.38 -8.17 -27.73
CA ILE A 173 -29.59 -9.60 -27.52
C ILE A 173 -30.21 -9.85 -26.15
N THR A 174 -30.72 -11.06 -25.94
CA THR A 174 -31.23 -11.50 -24.63
C THR A 174 -30.23 -12.45 -23.99
N ILE A 175 -29.79 -12.11 -22.75
CA ILE A 175 -28.96 -12.95 -21.89
C ILE A 175 -29.67 -13.09 -20.55
N ASP A 176 -29.88 -14.32 -20.09
CA ASP A 176 -30.60 -14.63 -18.84
C ASP A 176 -31.94 -13.92 -18.68
N GLY A 177 -32.69 -13.83 -19.81
CA GLY A 177 -34.01 -13.20 -19.85
C GLY A 177 -34.01 -11.65 -19.82
N LYS A 178 -32.82 -11.02 -19.93
CA LYS A 178 -32.67 -9.56 -19.98
C LYS A 178 -32.17 -9.11 -21.34
N GLU A 179 -32.79 -8.05 -21.89
CA GLU A 179 -32.25 -7.40 -23.08
C GLU A 179 -31.03 -6.55 -22.71
N VAL A 180 -29.93 -6.74 -23.44
CA VAL A 180 -28.68 -5.98 -23.31
C VAL A 180 -28.22 -5.50 -24.69
N ASP A 181 -27.71 -4.28 -24.75
CA ASP A 181 -27.11 -3.72 -25.96
C ASP A 181 -25.60 -3.83 -25.96
N GLY A 182 -25.02 -4.07 -27.12
CA GLY A 182 -23.59 -4.28 -27.26
C GLY A 182 -23.10 -4.40 -28.69
N SER A 183 -21.96 -5.05 -28.86
CA SER A 183 -21.31 -5.24 -30.16
C SER A 183 -21.11 -6.72 -30.46
N LEU A 184 -21.46 -7.12 -31.69
CA LEU A 184 -21.33 -8.47 -32.19
C LEU A 184 -20.01 -8.61 -32.96
N PHE A 185 -19.25 -9.66 -32.70
CA PHE A 185 -18.01 -9.97 -33.41
C PHE A 185 -17.91 -11.45 -33.72
N ASP A 186 -17.20 -11.77 -34.80
CA ASP A 186 -16.77 -13.13 -35.14
C ASP A 186 -15.30 -13.29 -34.69
N ILE A 187 -15.04 -14.37 -33.97
CA ILE A 187 -13.68 -14.79 -33.55
C ILE A 187 -13.43 -16.26 -33.95
N THR A 188 -12.20 -16.66 -33.94
CA THR A 188 -11.83 -18.07 -34.20
C THR A 188 -12.16 -18.96 -33.01
N SER A 189 -12.37 -20.26 -33.26
CA SER A 189 -12.52 -21.26 -32.18
C SER A 189 -11.33 -21.27 -31.23
N THR A 190 -10.12 -21.00 -31.73
CA THR A 190 -8.90 -20.92 -30.90
C THR A 190 -8.95 -19.72 -29.95
N GLU A 191 -9.37 -18.54 -30.42
CA GLU A 191 -9.55 -17.35 -29.57
C GLU A 191 -10.62 -17.60 -28.50
N LEU A 192 -11.78 -18.19 -28.91
CA LEU A 192 -12.84 -18.52 -27.95
C LEU A 192 -12.35 -19.50 -26.88
N GLN A 193 -11.60 -20.55 -27.28
CA GLN A 193 -11.05 -21.53 -26.36
C GLN A 193 -10.06 -20.89 -25.38
N ALA A 194 -9.22 -19.95 -25.84
CA ALA A 194 -8.31 -19.20 -24.94
C ALA A 194 -9.06 -18.42 -23.87
N ILE A 195 -10.13 -17.71 -24.29
CA ILE A 195 -10.99 -16.91 -23.41
C ILE A 195 -11.72 -17.81 -22.39
N THR A 196 -12.40 -18.86 -22.85
CA THR A 196 -13.13 -19.78 -21.95
C THR A 196 -12.20 -20.48 -20.99
N SER A 197 -11.04 -20.96 -21.47
CA SER A 197 -10.03 -21.59 -20.60
C SER A 197 -9.46 -20.62 -19.55
N HIS A 198 -9.38 -19.33 -19.86
CA HIS A 198 -8.96 -18.32 -18.89
C HIS A 198 -9.97 -18.21 -17.75
N PHE A 199 -11.26 -18.04 -18.05
CA PHE A 199 -12.31 -17.93 -17.05
C PHE A 199 -12.51 -19.23 -16.25
N ASP A 200 -12.36 -20.40 -16.90
CA ASP A 200 -12.38 -21.69 -16.19
C ASP A 200 -11.24 -21.82 -15.18
N ARG A 201 -10.03 -21.33 -15.52
CA ARG A 201 -8.91 -21.28 -14.57
C ARG A 201 -9.19 -20.34 -13.43
N GLN A 202 -9.69 -19.13 -13.70
CA GLN A 202 -10.07 -18.17 -12.65
C GLN A 202 -11.13 -18.74 -11.69
N ALA A 203 -12.15 -19.42 -12.22
CA ALA A 203 -13.18 -20.03 -11.40
C ALA A 203 -12.64 -21.18 -10.51
N LYS A 204 -11.71 -21.98 -11.03
CA LYS A 204 -11.02 -23.02 -10.25
C LYS A 204 -10.14 -22.41 -9.18
N ASP A 205 -9.36 -21.39 -9.54
CA ASP A 205 -8.49 -20.68 -8.63
C ASP A 205 -9.28 -20.03 -7.50
N TRP A 206 -10.34 -19.30 -7.84
CA TRP A 206 -11.24 -18.72 -6.85
C TRP A 206 -11.76 -19.77 -5.86
N LYS A 207 -12.10 -20.97 -6.35
CA LYS A 207 -12.62 -22.06 -5.50
C LYS A 207 -11.56 -22.56 -4.51
N ILE A 208 -10.32 -22.78 -4.93
CA ILE A 208 -9.25 -23.24 -4.04
C ILE A 208 -8.84 -22.14 -3.04
N CYS A 209 -8.92 -20.87 -3.44
CA CYS A 209 -8.65 -19.73 -2.56
C CYS A 209 -9.68 -19.58 -1.43
N GLN A 210 -10.83 -20.28 -1.47
CA GLN A 210 -11.81 -20.31 -0.38
C GLN A 210 -11.44 -21.30 0.74
N GLU A 211 -10.34 -22.05 0.61
CA GLU A 211 -9.89 -22.98 1.66
C GLU A 211 -9.57 -22.22 2.96
N ARG A 212 -10.07 -22.79 4.09
CA ARG A 212 -9.92 -22.18 5.41
C ARG A 212 -9.57 -23.26 6.46
N MET A 213 -8.55 -22.99 7.28
CA MET A 213 -8.19 -23.86 8.41
C MET A 213 -9.30 -23.95 9.46
N HIS A 214 -10.05 -22.87 9.65
CA HIS A 214 -11.21 -22.84 10.57
C HIS A 214 -12.28 -23.88 10.23
N ASN A 215 -12.35 -24.35 9.01
CA ASN A 215 -13.35 -25.33 8.56
C ASN A 215 -12.88 -26.79 8.66
N ASP A 216 -11.65 -27.05 9.08
CA ASP A 216 -11.07 -28.41 9.09
C ASP A 216 -11.90 -29.47 9.81
N LYS A 217 -12.61 -29.10 10.89
CA LYS A 217 -13.46 -30.01 11.64
C LYS A 217 -14.81 -30.29 10.98
N LYS A 218 -15.25 -29.42 10.04
CA LYS A 218 -16.56 -29.52 9.40
C LYS A 218 -16.47 -30.17 8.02
N ASP A 219 -15.39 -29.85 7.29
CA ASP A 219 -15.27 -30.12 5.85
C ASP A 219 -14.09 -31.04 5.53
N SER A 220 -13.54 -31.80 6.51
CA SER A 220 -12.42 -32.69 6.24
C SER A 220 -12.88 -33.94 5.48
N PRO A 221 -12.93 -33.93 4.14
CA PRO A 221 -13.26 -35.10 3.33
C PRO A 221 -12.06 -36.02 3.15
N VAL A 222 -10.87 -35.64 3.69
CA VAL A 222 -9.61 -36.37 3.54
C VAL A 222 -9.29 -37.04 4.87
N ASN A 223 -9.11 -38.37 4.85
CA ASN A 223 -8.51 -39.11 5.97
C ASN A 223 -7.06 -38.65 6.13
N ILE A 224 -6.83 -37.61 6.93
CA ILE A 224 -5.49 -37.17 7.30
C ILE A 224 -4.95 -38.18 8.32
N PRO A 225 -3.81 -38.84 8.05
CA PRO A 225 -3.23 -39.79 8.99
C PRO A 225 -2.76 -39.11 10.27
N THR A 226 -3.01 -39.75 11.42
CA THR A 226 -2.62 -39.23 12.72
C THR A 226 -1.58 -40.15 13.39
N PRO A 227 -0.32 -39.70 13.62
CA PRO A 227 0.27 -38.42 13.16
C PRO A 227 0.61 -38.46 11.67
N ILE A 228 0.75 -37.26 11.07
CA ILE A 228 1.30 -37.11 9.73
C ILE A 228 2.80 -37.35 9.81
N THR A 229 3.36 -38.15 8.90
CA THR A 229 4.81 -38.35 8.80
C THR A 229 5.36 -37.73 7.50
N ALA A 230 6.49 -37.04 7.64
CA ALA A 230 7.20 -36.43 6.50
C ALA A 230 8.72 -36.57 6.66
N SER A 231 9.43 -36.44 5.55
CA SER A 231 10.89 -36.36 5.52
C SER A 231 11.32 -35.06 4.82
N LEU A 232 12.27 -34.36 5.43
CA LEU A 232 12.96 -33.20 4.84
C LEU A 232 14.38 -33.62 4.47
N LYS A 233 14.66 -33.63 3.15
CA LYS A 233 16.01 -33.89 2.66
C LYS A 233 16.70 -32.58 2.32
N VAL A 234 17.76 -32.26 3.04
CA VAL A 234 18.59 -31.07 2.82
C VAL A 234 19.80 -31.47 1.97
N SER A 235 19.95 -30.87 0.78
CA SER A 235 20.95 -31.28 -0.21
C SER A 235 22.35 -30.71 0.03
N GLY A 236 22.48 -29.68 0.87
CA GLY A 236 23.72 -28.93 1.07
C GLY A 236 24.07 -27.96 -0.07
N GLN A 237 23.29 -27.91 -1.14
CA GLN A 237 23.45 -26.91 -2.20
C GLN A 237 22.90 -25.57 -1.73
N GLU A 238 23.73 -24.53 -1.85
CA GLU A 238 23.36 -23.17 -1.42
C GLU A 238 23.27 -22.23 -2.60
N LYS A 239 22.33 -21.31 -2.56
CA LYS A 239 22.29 -20.15 -3.44
C LYS A 239 22.21 -18.84 -2.65
N PRO A 240 22.83 -17.75 -3.16
CA PRO A 240 22.68 -16.44 -2.53
C PRO A 240 21.22 -15.98 -2.62
N ILE A 241 20.74 -15.39 -1.54
CA ILE A 241 19.45 -14.72 -1.44
C ILE A 241 19.63 -13.35 -0.78
N SER A 242 18.63 -12.49 -0.87
CA SER A 242 18.67 -11.18 -0.24
C SER A 242 18.87 -11.29 1.29
N ASP A 243 19.75 -10.50 1.85
CA ASP A 243 19.90 -10.32 3.30
C ASP A 243 18.91 -9.26 3.85
N LYS A 244 17.98 -8.77 3.00
CA LYS A 244 16.97 -7.73 3.31
C LYS A 244 15.53 -8.22 3.14
N LEU A 245 15.31 -9.53 3.15
CA LEU A 245 14.00 -10.10 2.85
C LEU A 245 12.88 -9.54 3.74
N ILE A 246 13.09 -9.37 5.04
CA ILE A 246 12.03 -8.95 5.95
C ILE A 246 12.28 -7.54 6.47
N GLY A 247 11.42 -6.62 6.12
CA GLY A 247 11.36 -5.26 6.64
C GLY A 247 9.98 -4.91 7.14
N ILE A 248 9.73 -3.62 7.27
CA ILE A 248 8.43 -3.09 7.70
C ILE A 248 7.96 -1.97 6.78
N PHE A 249 6.65 -1.88 6.64
CA PHE A 249 5.94 -0.79 6.01
C PHE A 249 5.26 0.07 7.08
N PHE A 250 5.67 1.34 7.16
CA PHE A 250 5.02 2.34 7.99
C PHE A 250 4.21 3.28 7.12
N GLU A 251 2.94 3.40 7.41
CA GLU A 251 2.05 4.43 6.90
C GLU A 251 1.34 5.10 8.07
N ASP A 252 1.16 6.42 7.99
CA ASP A 252 0.31 7.14 8.91
C ASP A 252 -1.16 6.92 8.55
N ILE A 253 -1.62 5.71 8.84
CA ILE A 253 -3.00 5.22 8.75
C ILE A 253 -3.43 4.77 10.15
N SER A 254 -4.70 4.85 10.47
CA SER A 254 -5.21 4.39 11.78
C SER A 254 -4.51 5.05 12.99
N TYR A 255 -4.12 6.32 12.86
CA TYR A 255 -3.37 7.10 13.86
C TYR A 255 -2.02 6.48 14.23
N ALA A 256 -1.31 5.96 13.24
CA ALA A 256 -0.02 5.32 13.46
C ALA A 256 1.12 6.30 13.82
N ALA A 257 1.09 7.54 13.30
CA ALA A 257 2.07 8.58 13.63
C ALA A 257 1.62 9.43 14.81
N ASP A 258 0.87 10.51 14.57
CA ASP A 258 0.33 11.36 15.62
C ASP A 258 -0.72 10.58 16.45
N GLY A 259 -0.54 10.51 17.78
CA GLY A 259 -1.35 9.68 18.65
C GLY A 259 -0.96 8.19 18.71
N GLY A 260 0.09 7.81 17.95
CA GLY A 260 0.67 6.47 17.87
C GLY A 260 2.16 6.46 18.16
N LEU A 261 2.98 6.17 17.14
CA LEU A 261 4.43 6.01 17.29
C LEU A 261 5.15 7.29 17.72
N TYR A 262 4.68 8.47 17.30
CA TYR A 262 5.19 9.75 17.75
C TYR A 262 4.70 10.04 19.16
N ALA A 263 5.63 10.27 20.09
CA ALA A 263 5.30 10.34 21.52
C ALA A 263 4.66 11.66 21.98
N GLU A 264 4.23 12.54 21.08
CA GLU A 264 3.48 13.75 21.41
C GLU A 264 2.11 13.40 22.02
N LEU A 265 1.86 13.88 23.23
CA LEU A 265 0.63 13.59 23.96
C LEU A 265 -0.49 14.62 23.70
N ILE A 266 -0.17 15.75 23.07
CA ILE A 266 -1.12 16.83 22.82
C ILE A 266 -1.66 16.71 21.41
N GLN A 267 -2.97 16.56 21.30
CA GLN A 267 -3.67 16.60 20.03
C GLN A 267 -3.94 18.05 19.61
N ASN A 268 -3.78 18.37 18.31
CA ASN A 268 -3.95 19.73 17.79
C ASN A 268 -3.09 20.76 18.54
N ARG A 269 -1.80 20.46 18.69
CA ARG A 269 -0.83 21.27 19.45
C ARG A 269 -0.57 22.65 18.86
N ASP A 270 -0.84 22.81 17.57
CA ASP A 270 -0.57 23.95 16.69
C ASP A 270 -1.83 24.73 16.29
N PHE A 271 -3.01 24.31 16.72
CA PHE A 271 -4.30 24.93 16.40
C PHE A 271 -4.61 25.00 14.90
N GLU A 272 -4.05 24.10 14.09
CA GLU A 272 -4.16 24.09 12.62
C GLU A 272 -5.26 23.15 12.09
N TYR A 273 -6.01 22.46 12.94
CA TYR A 273 -7.08 21.57 12.49
C TYR A 273 -8.19 22.33 11.75
N ILE A 274 -8.64 21.76 10.64
CA ILE A 274 -9.66 22.34 9.77
C ILE A 274 -10.76 21.30 9.42
N PRO A 275 -11.95 21.73 8.95
CA PRO A 275 -13.03 20.81 8.56
C PRO A 275 -12.66 19.86 7.43
N LYS A 276 -11.60 20.13 6.65
CA LYS A 276 -11.10 19.24 5.58
C LYS A 276 -10.40 18.02 6.16
N ASP A 277 -9.75 18.13 7.34
CA ASP A 277 -9.11 17.00 8.01
C ASP A 277 -10.13 15.96 8.44
N HIS A 278 -11.17 16.43 9.10
CA HIS A 278 -12.29 15.60 9.53
C HIS A 278 -13.55 16.46 9.71
N ARG A 279 -14.70 15.92 9.31
CA ARG A 279 -15.99 16.65 9.44
C ARG A 279 -16.23 17.08 10.89
N GLY A 280 -16.42 18.39 11.10
CA GLY A 280 -16.68 18.96 12.41
C GLY A 280 -15.44 19.39 13.19
N TRP A 281 -14.24 19.16 12.66
CA TRP A 281 -13.00 19.67 13.27
C TRP A 281 -12.77 21.15 12.96
N SER A 282 -12.05 21.81 13.86
CA SER A 282 -11.69 23.22 13.78
C SER A 282 -10.39 23.48 14.55
N ALA A 283 -9.84 24.67 14.46
CA ALA A 283 -8.66 25.08 15.20
C ALA A 283 -8.75 24.87 16.72
N THR A 284 -9.96 24.72 17.27
CA THR A 284 -10.17 24.44 18.71
C THR A 284 -10.51 22.97 19.01
N THR A 285 -10.50 22.09 18.02
CA THR A 285 -10.71 20.65 18.27
C THR A 285 -9.69 20.13 19.26
N SER A 286 -10.12 19.29 20.20
CA SER A 286 -9.37 18.76 21.36
C SER A 286 -9.00 19.80 22.41
N TRP A 287 -9.37 21.08 22.21
CA TRP A 287 -9.21 22.15 23.17
C TRP A 287 -10.57 22.60 23.70
N SER A 288 -10.68 22.67 25.01
CA SER A 288 -11.80 23.24 25.74
C SER A 288 -11.30 24.32 26.69
N GLY A 289 -12.19 25.10 27.28
CA GLY A 289 -11.76 26.15 28.20
C GLY A 289 -12.82 26.52 29.22
N SER A 290 -12.41 27.19 30.27
CA SER A 290 -13.31 27.85 31.23
C SER A 290 -14.15 28.98 30.58
N LYS A 291 -13.65 29.47 29.43
CA LYS A 291 -14.33 30.35 28.46
C LYS A 291 -14.08 29.79 27.04
N PRO A 292 -14.81 30.22 26.00
CA PRO A 292 -14.51 29.85 24.63
C PRO A 292 -13.06 30.09 24.24
N VAL A 293 -12.36 29.09 23.70
CA VAL A 293 -10.97 29.24 23.26
C VAL A 293 -10.93 30.17 22.04
N VAL A 294 -10.13 31.23 22.13
CA VAL A 294 -9.97 32.21 21.06
C VAL A 294 -8.70 31.88 20.27
N VAL A 295 -8.84 31.58 18.99
CA VAL A 295 -7.75 31.32 18.06
C VAL A 295 -7.69 32.46 17.03
N ILE A 296 -6.48 32.96 16.75
CA ILE A 296 -6.23 34.05 15.79
C ILE A 296 -4.97 33.72 14.95
N SER A 297 -4.73 34.54 13.90
CA SER A 297 -3.61 34.38 12.97
C SER A 297 -2.84 35.68 12.68
N VAL A 298 -2.88 36.62 13.64
CA VAL A 298 -2.22 37.94 13.49
C VAL A 298 -0.81 37.87 14.09
N ASP A 299 0.22 38.22 13.31
CA ASP A 299 1.64 38.06 13.66
C ASP A 299 1.96 36.64 14.19
N PRO A 300 1.78 35.57 13.38
CA PRO A 300 1.93 34.18 13.80
C PRO A 300 3.38 33.84 14.17
N LEU A 301 3.57 32.68 14.81
CA LEU A 301 4.89 32.13 15.10
C LEU A 301 5.60 31.72 13.80
N SER A 302 4.86 31.14 12.87
CA SER A 302 5.34 30.71 11.55
C SER A 302 4.23 30.91 10.50
N GLU A 303 4.63 31.17 9.26
CA GLU A 303 3.69 31.23 8.13
C GLU A 303 3.07 29.87 7.81
N ASN A 304 3.77 28.77 8.13
CA ASN A 304 3.28 27.41 7.95
C ASN A 304 2.29 26.97 9.03
N ASN A 305 2.35 27.61 10.22
CA ASN A 305 1.45 27.39 11.35
C ASN A 305 0.92 28.76 11.79
N PRO A 306 -0.05 29.34 11.05
CA PRO A 306 -0.47 30.71 11.29
C PRO A 306 -1.42 30.89 12.48
N HIS A 307 -1.99 29.83 13.03
CA HIS A 307 -2.98 29.90 14.07
C HIS A 307 -2.36 29.75 15.47
N TYR A 308 -2.86 30.49 16.45
CA TYR A 308 -2.46 30.35 17.84
C TYR A 308 -3.59 30.76 18.79
N ALA A 309 -3.62 30.19 19.98
CA ALA A 309 -4.60 30.55 21.01
C ALA A 309 -4.21 31.81 21.79
N VAL A 310 -5.19 32.64 22.15
CA VAL A 310 -5.00 33.82 23.02
C VAL A 310 -5.59 33.54 24.39
N LEU A 311 -4.73 33.64 25.41
CA LEU A 311 -5.09 33.32 26.79
C LEU A 311 -4.91 34.54 27.70
N GLY A 312 -6.00 34.89 28.42
CA GLY A 312 -6.02 35.92 29.50
C GLY A 312 -6.01 35.26 30.88
N ASN A 313 -6.92 35.67 31.75
CA ASN A 313 -7.16 35.03 33.05
C ASN A 313 -8.15 33.88 32.89
N ASP A 314 -7.72 32.89 32.15
CA ASP A 314 -8.51 31.74 31.70
C ASP A 314 -7.68 30.46 31.81
N THR A 315 -8.36 29.30 31.77
CA THR A 315 -7.73 28.00 31.68
C THR A 315 -8.26 27.27 30.43
N ILE A 316 -7.34 26.74 29.61
CA ILE A 316 -7.67 25.86 28.53
C ILE A 316 -7.19 24.44 28.83
N TYR A 317 -7.88 23.47 28.30
CA TYR A 317 -7.65 22.03 28.53
C TYR A 317 -7.47 21.31 27.22
N ASN A 318 -6.53 20.36 27.19
CA ASN A 318 -6.36 19.44 26.05
C ASN A 318 -6.59 18.02 26.53
N GLU A 319 -7.46 17.31 25.79
CA GLU A 319 -7.83 15.93 26.11
C GLU A 319 -6.77 14.91 25.65
N GLY A 320 -5.78 15.32 24.83
CA GLY A 320 -4.84 14.41 24.19
C GLY A 320 -5.51 13.49 23.16
N TRP A 321 -4.89 12.36 22.91
CA TRP A 321 -5.32 11.34 21.96
C TRP A 321 -6.15 10.26 22.72
N ASP A 322 -7.44 10.49 22.91
CA ASP A 322 -8.36 9.65 23.73
C ASP A 322 -7.99 9.64 25.23
N GLY A 323 -7.43 10.72 25.74
CA GLY A 323 -6.87 10.87 27.08
C GLY A 323 -5.34 10.85 27.06
N ILE A 324 -4.74 11.43 28.11
CA ILE A 324 -3.30 11.42 28.35
C ILE A 324 -3.01 10.40 29.46
N ALA A 325 -2.39 9.28 29.11
CA ALA A 325 -1.97 8.28 30.09
C ALA A 325 -0.65 8.68 30.79
N VAL A 326 -0.59 8.55 32.10
CA VAL A 326 0.59 8.91 32.89
C VAL A 326 0.91 7.85 33.94
N THR A 327 2.19 7.72 34.29
CA THR A 327 2.71 6.76 35.28
C THR A 327 3.29 7.49 36.48
N ALA A 328 3.00 7.02 37.69
CA ALA A 328 3.53 7.57 38.94
C ALA A 328 5.06 7.67 38.90
N GLY A 329 5.61 8.81 39.27
CA GLY A 329 7.06 9.11 39.26
C GLY A 329 7.65 9.43 37.89
N ALA A 330 6.92 9.20 36.79
CA ALA A 330 7.39 9.55 35.47
C ALA A 330 7.42 11.07 35.25
N LYS A 331 8.36 11.48 34.41
CA LYS A 331 8.56 12.88 34.04
C LYS A 331 8.10 13.14 32.63
N TYR A 332 7.42 14.24 32.44
CA TYR A 332 6.89 14.70 31.15
C TYR A 332 7.49 16.10 30.86
N ASP A 333 8.08 16.21 29.66
CA ASP A 333 8.69 17.47 29.19
C ASP A 333 7.61 18.26 28.45
N PHE A 334 7.17 19.33 29.08
CA PHE A 334 6.25 20.32 28.55
C PHE A 334 6.99 21.44 27.83
N SER A 335 6.48 21.88 26.69
CA SER A 335 6.92 23.14 26.06
C SER A 335 5.77 23.85 25.37
N MET A 336 5.90 25.19 25.23
CA MET A 336 5.01 25.99 24.38
C MET A 336 5.75 27.25 23.92
N PHE A 337 5.38 27.77 22.76
CA PHE A 337 5.79 29.13 22.35
C PHE A 337 4.81 30.14 22.89
N VAL A 338 5.34 31.26 23.33
CA VAL A 338 4.53 32.36 23.94
C VAL A 338 5.02 33.72 23.45
N ARG A 339 4.08 34.59 23.11
CA ARG A 339 4.28 36.04 22.98
C ARG A 339 3.31 36.80 23.88
N ASN A 340 3.75 37.79 24.62
CA ASN A 340 2.83 38.59 25.38
C ASN A 340 2.24 39.71 24.49
N ILE A 341 0.93 39.87 24.53
CA ILE A 341 0.20 40.82 23.68
C ILE A 341 0.10 42.18 24.41
N PRO A 342 0.59 43.28 23.80
CA PRO A 342 0.49 44.59 24.39
C PRO A 342 -0.97 44.99 24.63
N ALA A 343 -1.25 45.61 25.78
CA ALA A 343 -2.57 46.19 26.02
C ALA A 343 -2.76 47.49 25.18
N PRO A 344 -3.97 47.74 24.64
CA PRO A 344 -4.23 48.88 23.76
C PRO A 344 -3.93 50.26 24.35
N GLN A 345 -3.80 50.40 25.67
CA GLN A 345 -3.59 51.62 26.38
C GLN A 345 -2.29 51.70 27.21
N GLY A 346 -1.22 51.10 26.72
CA GLY A 346 0.13 51.60 26.98
C GLY A 346 0.82 51.24 28.31
N LYS A 347 0.29 50.37 29.19
CA LYS A 347 0.98 49.90 30.41
C LYS A 347 0.95 48.38 30.58
N SER A 348 1.21 47.62 29.50
CA SER A 348 1.46 46.19 29.63
C SER A 348 2.89 45.97 30.14
N LYS A 349 3.05 45.19 31.21
CA LYS A 349 4.39 44.71 31.65
C LYS A 349 5.01 43.69 30.72
N LEU A 350 4.32 43.30 29.66
CA LEU A 350 4.71 42.21 28.71
C LEU A 350 5.25 40.99 29.47
N LYS A 351 4.58 40.64 30.57
CA LYS A 351 4.89 39.47 31.41
C LYS A 351 3.61 38.71 31.71
N LYS A 352 3.68 37.42 31.62
CA LYS A 352 2.59 36.50 31.92
C LYS A 352 3.09 35.32 32.74
N ASP A 353 2.34 34.93 33.74
CA ASP A 353 2.58 33.73 34.51
C ASP A 353 1.53 32.68 34.10
N PHE A 354 1.97 31.44 33.91
CA PHE A 354 1.11 30.28 33.62
C PHE A 354 1.30 29.20 34.69
N VAL A 355 0.24 28.45 34.93
CA VAL A 355 0.27 27.18 35.66
C VAL A 355 -0.10 26.07 34.71
N ILE A 356 0.79 25.10 34.56
CA ILE A 356 0.63 23.94 33.72
C ILE A 356 0.35 22.77 34.65
N SER A 357 -0.72 22.03 34.41
CA SER A 357 -1.12 20.90 35.27
C SER A 357 -1.57 19.70 34.43
N LEU A 358 -1.31 18.51 34.94
CA LEU A 358 -2.01 17.30 34.54
C LEU A 358 -3.10 17.02 35.58
N ILE A 359 -4.32 16.88 35.09
CA ILE A 359 -5.50 16.74 35.95
C ILE A 359 -6.28 15.47 35.54
N THR A 360 -6.80 14.79 36.53
CA THR A 360 -7.68 13.62 36.36
C THR A 360 -9.11 14.05 35.98
N GLU A 361 -9.98 13.12 35.64
CA GLU A 361 -11.38 13.41 35.28
C GLU A 361 -12.17 14.07 36.44
N ASP A 362 -11.86 13.75 37.68
CA ASP A 362 -12.47 14.35 38.86
C ASP A 362 -11.89 15.72 39.20
N GLY A 363 -10.92 16.21 38.43
CA GLY A 363 -10.28 17.52 38.60
C GLY A 363 -9.09 17.53 39.56
N SER A 364 -8.64 16.39 40.07
CA SER A 364 -7.47 16.31 40.96
C SER A 364 -6.19 16.61 40.18
N VAL A 365 -5.32 17.47 40.75
CA VAL A 365 -4.02 17.81 40.15
C VAL A 365 -2.98 16.77 40.54
N ILE A 366 -2.43 16.07 39.55
CA ILE A 366 -1.43 15.00 39.73
C ILE A 366 -0.02 15.37 39.27
N ALA A 367 0.13 16.47 38.55
CA ALA A 367 1.41 17.10 38.24
C ALA A 367 1.20 18.59 37.97
N GLN A 368 2.16 19.43 38.40
CA GLN A 368 2.05 20.85 38.20
C GLN A 368 3.42 21.54 38.07
N ALA A 369 3.49 22.53 37.18
CA ALA A 369 4.65 23.41 37.02
C ALA A 369 4.20 24.87 36.77
N LYS A 370 5.08 25.84 37.08
CA LYS A 370 4.85 27.25 36.78
C LYS A 370 5.78 27.71 35.67
N VAL A 371 5.25 28.45 34.72
CA VAL A 371 5.99 29.05 33.62
C VAL A 371 5.83 30.57 33.68
N LYS A 372 6.94 31.30 33.69
CA LYS A 372 6.95 32.76 33.66
C LYS A 372 7.47 33.24 32.32
N THR A 373 6.72 34.10 31.65
CA THR A 373 7.05 34.58 30.31
C THR A 373 7.26 36.10 30.29
N GLN A 374 8.03 36.57 29.29
CA GLN A 374 8.27 37.98 29.09
C GLN A 374 8.58 38.34 27.64
N GLY A 375 8.25 39.58 27.24
CA GLY A 375 8.52 40.13 25.92
C GLY A 375 7.35 39.97 24.96
N ALA A 376 7.36 40.76 23.87
CA ALA A 376 6.32 40.74 22.82
C ALA A 376 6.67 39.76 21.67
N ASP A 377 7.92 39.32 21.59
CA ASP A 377 8.36 38.37 20.56
C ASP A 377 8.03 36.95 20.98
N TRP A 378 7.81 36.06 19.98
CA TRP A 378 7.66 34.63 20.18
C TRP A 378 8.91 34.03 20.82
N ARG A 379 8.74 33.28 21.88
CA ARG A 379 9.81 32.53 22.58
C ARG A 379 9.29 31.22 23.09
N LYS A 380 10.14 30.19 23.00
CA LYS A 380 9.87 28.87 23.56
C LYS A 380 10.10 28.86 25.07
N TYR A 381 9.16 28.32 25.81
CA TYR A 381 9.25 28.09 27.26
C TYR A 381 9.04 26.60 27.54
N GLU A 382 9.80 26.07 28.49
CA GLU A 382 9.81 24.67 28.86
C GLU A 382 9.55 24.48 30.34
N ALA A 383 8.96 23.36 30.73
CA ALA A 383 8.76 22.91 32.10
C ALA A 383 8.75 21.39 32.19
N VAL A 384 8.96 20.85 33.39
CA VAL A 384 8.91 19.43 33.66
C VAL A 384 7.76 19.15 34.62
N LEU A 385 6.89 18.25 34.24
CA LEU A 385 5.81 17.72 35.04
C LEU A 385 6.20 16.35 35.57
N THR A 386 6.06 16.12 36.89
CA THR A 386 6.29 14.78 37.48
C THR A 386 4.96 14.27 38.03
N ALA A 387 4.46 13.19 37.48
CA ALA A 387 3.18 12.62 37.91
C ALA A 387 3.29 11.98 39.30
N THR A 388 2.35 12.29 40.18
CA THR A 388 2.32 11.76 41.57
C THR A 388 1.60 10.42 41.65
N GLN A 389 0.80 10.06 40.64
CA GLN A 389 0.08 8.79 40.55
C GLN A 389 -0.07 8.31 39.09
N THR A 390 -0.31 7.03 38.90
CA THR A 390 -0.64 6.45 37.62
C THR A 390 -2.11 6.71 37.30
N CYS A 391 -2.41 7.18 36.10
CA CYS A 391 -3.76 7.41 35.62
C CYS A 391 -3.81 7.18 34.09
N GLU A 392 -4.80 6.45 33.63
CA GLU A 392 -4.96 6.11 32.20
C GLU A 392 -5.51 7.30 31.39
N LYS A 393 -6.33 8.14 32.03
CA LYS A 393 -6.96 9.30 31.38
C LYS A 393 -6.77 10.56 32.21
N THR A 394 -5.85 11.38 31.80
CA THR A 394 -5.70 12.76 32.29
C THR A 394 -5.86 13.72 31.12
N ARG A 395 -5.93 15.00 31.43
CA ARG A 395 -5.88 16.09 30.46
C ARG A 395 -4.85 17.13 30.88
N LEU A 396 -4.27 17.84 29.94
CA LEU A 396 -3.42 18.99 30.19
C LEU A 396 -4.29 20.19 30.48
N ALA A 397 -3.96 20.96 31.51
CA ALA A 397 -4.53 22.27 31.81
C ALA A 397 -3.44 23.34 31.68
N VAL A 398 -3.70 24.37 30.88
CA VAL A 398 -2.85 25.57 30.76
C VAL A 398 -3.64 26.77 31.31
N ALA A 399 -3.33 27.19 32.53
CA ALA A 399 -3.99 28.32 33.21
C ALA A 399 -3.16 29.59 33.10
N GLY A 400 -3.70 30.62 32.45
CA GLY A 400 -3.12 31.93 32.43
C GLY A 400 -3.49 32.71 33.71
N LEU A 401 -2.53 33.27 34.39
CA LEU A 401 -2.76 34.10 35.60
C LEU A 401 -2.83 35.58 35.25
N LYS A 402 -3.80 36.27 35.80
CA LYS A 402 -4.06 37.71 35.59
C LYS A 402 -4.59 38.02 34.17
N ASP A 403 -5.04 39.25 33.98
CA ASP A 403 -5.77 39.67 32.78
C ASP A 403 -4.87 40.03 31.58
N GLU A 404 -3.54 40.11 31.76
CA GLU A 404 -2.63 40.29 30.62
C GLU A 404 -2.81 39.15 29.61
N LYS A 405 -2.89 39.51 28.34
CA LYS A 405 -3.08 38.53 27.24
C LYS A 405 -1.75 38.03 26.69
N ALA A 406 -1.71 36.77 26.34
CA ALA A 406 -0.60 36.16 25.60
C ALA A 406 -1.14 35.24 24.52
N GLY A 407 -0.45 35.21 23.38
CA GLY A 407 -0.57 34.18 22.39
C GLY A 407 0.24 32.96 22.82
N ILE A 408 -0.31 31.77 22.65
CA ILE A 408 0.39 30.47 22.86
C ILE A 408 0.23 29.59 21.65
N ASP A 409 1.29 28.87 21.28
CA ASP A 409 1.34 28.01 20.12
C ASP A 409 2.29 26.83 20.33
N ILE A 410 2.19 25.80 19.48
CA ILE A 410 2.98 24.56 19.56
C ILE A 410 3.08 24.08 21.01
N VAL A 411 1.92 23.84 21.60
CA VAL A 411 1.81 23.31 22.96
C VAL A 411 2.07 21.83 22.95
N SER A 412 3.17 21.41 23.56
CA SER A 412 3.67 20.03 23.48
C SER A 412 3.88 19.40 24.84
N LEU A 413 3.65 18.10 24.95
CA LEU A 413 3.92 17.29 26.13
C LEU A 413 4.46 15.93 25.73
N PHE A 414 5.70 15.64 26.05
CA PHE A 414 6.35 14.36 25.76
C PHE A 414 6.70 13.61 27.05
N PRO A 415 6.54 12.27 27.09
CA PRO A 415 7.21 11.49 28.12
C PRO A 415 8.73 11.69 27.97
N ARG A 416 9.45 11.86 29.08
CA ARG A 416 10.92 11.97 29.04
C ARG A 416 11.58 10.67 28.63
N GLU A 417 10.95 9.53 28.94
CA GLU A 417 11.38 8.21 28.51
C GLU A 417 10.81 7.88 27.15
N THR A 418 11.50 8.26 26.09
CA THR A 418 11.22 7.88 24.70
C THR A 418 12.13 6.72 24.27
N PHE A 419 11.88 6.15 23.10
CA PHE A 419 12.75 5.15 22.50
C PHE A 419 14.18 5.74 22.31
N MET A 420 15.21 5.01 22.72
CA MET A 420 16.62 5.43 22.72
C MET A 420 16.88 6.77 23.45
N GLY A 421 15.94 7.27 24.24
CA GLY A 421 16.06 8.53 24.96
C GLY A 421 16.10 9.78 24.07
N ARG A 422 15.57 9.70 22.85
CA ARG A 422 15.51 10.82 21.91
C ARG A 422 14.55 11.90 22.41
N LYS A 423 15.00 13.16 22.44
CA LYS A 423 14.13 14.29 22.79
C LYS A 423 13.01 14.42 21.75
N ASN A 424 11.76 14.56 22.17
CA ASN A 424 10.58 14.59 21.30
C ASN A 424 10.54 13.39 20.34
N GLY A 425 10.94 12.23 20.86
CA GLY A 425 11.16 11.03 20.06
C GLY A 425 9.90 10.16 19.94
N LEU A 426 10.17 8.88 19.75
CA LEU A 426 9.13 7.88 19.53
C LEU A 426 8.66 7.28 20.86
N ARG A 427 7.42 6.82 20.88
CA ARG A 427 6.82 6.08 21.98
C ARG A 427 7.60 4.78 22.23
N LYS A 428 8.13 4.65 23.46
CA LYS A 428 9.14 3.65 23.81
C LYS A 428 8.64 2.20 23.59
N ASP A 429 7.43 1.92 24.03
CA ASP A 429 6.83 0.58 23.94
C ASP A 429 6.56 0.17 22.48
N LEU A 430 5.96 1.02 21.67
CA LEU A 430 5.70 0.76 20.25
C LEU A 430 7.00 0.61 19.44
N ALA A 431 7.93 1.55 19.60
CA ALA A 431 9.21 1.51 18.90
C ALA A 431 10.05 0.30 19.30
N GLN A 432 9.98 -0.16 20.58
CA GLN A 432 10.67 -1.35 21.04
C GLN A 432 10.13 -2.62 20.38
N VAL A 433 8.81 -2.78 20.30
CA VAL A 433 8.19 -3.92 19.61
C VAL A 433 8.61 -3.96 18.14
N ILE A 434 8.65 -2.81 17.46
CA ILE A 434 9.16 -2.72 16.09
C ILE A 434 10.65 -3.10 16.01
N ALA A 435 11.48 -2.62 16.94
CA ALA A 435 12.91 -2.94 16.99
C ALA A 435 13.16 -4.43 17.26
N ASP A 436 12.33 -5.07 18.08
CA ASP A 436 12.44 -6.51 18.41
C ASP A 436 12.16 -7.43 17.21
N LEU A 437 11.43 -6.95 16.21
CA LEU A 437 11.27 -7.62 14.93
C LEU A 437 12.61 -7.68 14.15
N LYS A 438 13.54 -6.77 14.41
CA LYS A 438 14.82 -6.61 13.69
C LYS A 438 14.65 -6.45 12.18
N PRO A 439 13.80 -5.51 11.74
CA PRO A 439 13.53 -5.29 10.33
C PRO A 439 14.83 -4.88 9.61
N LYS A 440 15.00 -5.33 8.36
CA LYS A 440 16.17 -5.00 7.54
C LYS A 440 16.04 -3.65 6.84
N PHE A 441 14.83 -3.18 6.65
CA PHE A 441 14.51 -1.88 6.08
C PHE A 441 13.20 -1.35 6.67
N VAL A 442 12.98 -0.05 6.52
CA VAL A 442 11.71 0.62 6.84
C VAL A 442 11.27 1.40 5.61
N ARG A 443 10.11 1.04 5.04
CA ARG A 443 9.38 1.83 4.05
C ARG A 443 8.53 2.87 4.75
N PHE A 444 8.63 4.13 4.35
CA PHE A 444 7.89 5.28 4.89
C PHE A 444 7.78 6.40 3.84
N PRO A 445 6.93 7.44 3.99
CA PRO A 445 6.00 7.71 5.09
C PRO A 445 4.68 6.96 4.93
N GLY A 446 4.52 6.19 3.86
CA GLY A 446 3.34 5.39 3.59
C GLY A 446 3.21 4.97 2.13
N GLY A 447 2.03 4.48 1.80
CA GLY A 447 1.56 4.14 0.46
C GLY A 447 0.70 5.28 -0.11
N CYS A 448 -0.63 5.17 0.00
CA CYS A 448 -1.58 6.19 -0.46
C CYS A 448 -1.31 7.58 0.13
N MET A 449 -0.82 7.65 1.36
CA MET A 449 -0.45 8.91 2.00
C MET A 449 0.68 9.65 1.25
N SER A 450 1.63 8.95 0.63
CA SER A 450 2.72 9.58 -0.15
C SER A 450 2.19 10.34 -1.38
N HIS A 451 1.11 9.88 -1.96
CA HIS A 451 0.44 10.49 -3.11
C HIS A 451 -0.62 11.53 -2.71
N GLY A 452 -1.25 11.37 -1.55
CA GLY A 452 -2.29 12.26 -1.06
C GLY A 452 -3.59 12.25 -1.85
N GLN A 453 -4.53 13.04 -1.39
CA GLN A 453 -5.86 13.18 -1.97
C GLN A 453 -5.92 14.32 -3.01
N GLY A 454 -5.20 14.18 -4.12
CA GLY A 454 -5.06 15.20 -5.15
C GLY A 454 -3.66 15.82 -5.17
N LEU A 455 -3.34 16.53 -6.26
CA LEU A 455 -2.00 17.10 -6.48
C LEU A 455 -1.59 18.08 -5.39
N GLU A 456 -2.53 18.81 -4.79
CA GLU A 456 -2.28 19.76 -3.71
C GLU A 456 -1.95 19.09 -2.36
N ASN A 457 -2.13 17.78 -2.25
CA ASN A 457 -1.88 17.01 -1.03
C ASN A 457 -0.79 15.95 -1.21
N ILE A 458 -0.04 15.98 -2.31
CA ILE A 458 1.16 15.16 -2.46
C ILE A 458 2.08 15.42 -1.26
N TYR A 459 2.64 14.34 -0.70
CA TYR A 459 3.53 14.45 0.46
C TYR A 459 4.89 15.03 0.05
N HIS A 460 5.15 16.26 0.50
CA HIS A 460 6.42 16.95 0.30
C HIS A 460 7.35 16.69 1.49
N TRP A 461 8.41 15.93 1.30
CA TRP A 461 9.36 15.57 2.33
C TRP A 461 9.98 16.79 3.04
N ASN A 462 10.28 17.86 2.27
CA ASN A 462 10.89 19.08 2.76
C ASN A 462 9.98 19.89 3.69
N HIS A 463 8.66 19.64 3.67
CA HIS A 463 7.71 20.21 4.65
C HIS A 463 7.81 19.57 6.04
N THR A 464 8.57 18.48 6.19
CA THR A 464 8.59 17.65 7.39
C THR A 464 9.93 17.68 8.14
N VAL A 465 10.88 18.47 7.65
CA VAL A 465 12.22 18.63 8.23
C VAL A 465 12.43 20.04 8.74
N GLY A 466 13.43 20.23 9.59
CA GLY A 466 13.69 21.51 10.25
C GLY A 466 12.95 21.64 11.59
N PRO A 467 12.94 22.85 12.21
CA PRO A 467 12.26 23.10 13.48
C PRO A 467 10.76 22.79 13.42
N LEU A 468 10.20 22.26 14.49
CA LEU A 468 8.79 21.82 14.52
C LEU A 468 7.78 22.90 14.15
N GLN A 469 8.03 24.14 14.59
CA GLN A 469 7.14 25.27 14.29
C GLN A 469 7.17 25.72 12.83
N ASP A 470 8.20 25.33 12.06
CA ASP A 470 8.36 25.71 10.66
C ASP A 470 7.92 24.59 9.70
N ARG A 471 7.60 23.40 10.21
CA ARG A 471 7.04 22.30 9.42
C ARG A 471 5.63 22.65 8.97
N LYS A 472 5.28 22.23 7.76
CA LYS A 472 3.96 22.53 7.21
C LYS A 472 3.01 21.35 7.45
N PRO A 473 2.03 21.46 8.35
CA PRO A 473 1.02 20.45 8.58
C PRO A 473 0.12 20.30 7.34
N ASP A 474 -0.59 19.19 7.26
CA ASP A 474 -1.52 18.91 6.15
C ASP A 474 -2.62 17.94 6.60
N PHE A 475 -3.67 17.81 5.80
CA PHE A 475 -4.64 16.74 6.01
C PHE A 475 -4.11 15.40 5.48
N ASN A 476 -4.56 14.32 6.11
CA ASN A 476 -4.25 12.95 5.71
C ASN A 476 -5.38 12.38 4.85
N ILE A 477 -5.04 11.66 3.77
CA ILE A 477 -6.02 10.97 2.91
C ILE A 477 -6.97 10.05 3.72
N TRP A 478 -6.52 9.57 4.88
CA TRP A 478 -7.28 8.70 5.81
C TRP A 478 -8.26 9.45 6.71
N GLY A 479 -8.41 10.79 6.53
CA GLY A 479 -9.47 11.59 7.14
C GLY A 479 -9.15 12.16 8.52
N TYR A 480 -7.89 12.54 8.75
CA TYR A 480 -7.44 13.27 9.93
C TYR A 480 -6.24 14.18 9.62
N HIS A 481 -5.80 14.95 10.59
CA HIS A 481 -4.70 15.92 10.47
C HIS A 481 -3.34 15.27 10.70
N GLN A 482 -2.31 15.75 9.98
CA GLN A 482 -0.90 15.42 10.21
C GLN A 482 -0.14 16.65 10.65
N THR A 483 0.39 16.63 11.87
CA THR A 483 1.26 17.71 12.36
C THR A 483 2.65 17.67 11.74
N ARG A 484 3.02 16.54 11.10
CA ARG A 484 4.36 16.23 10.57
C ARG A 484 5.47 16.36 11.62
N GLY A 485 5.10 16.17 12.90
CA GLY A 485 6.04 16.02 13.99
C GLY A 485 6.91 14.78 13.86
N LEU A 486 6.31 13.65 13.43
CA LEU A 486 7.01 12.50 12.89
C LEU A 486 7.26 12.77 11.40
N GLY A 487 8.45 13.25 11.06
CA GLY A 487 8.84 13.62 9.71
C GLY A 487 10.04 12.82 9.21
N PHE A 488 10.60 13.23 8.08
CA PHE A 488 11.70 12.50 7.44
C PHE A 488 12.93 12.40 8.35
N PHE A 489 13.25 13.43 9.13
CA PHE A 489 14.36 13.35 10.08
C PHE A 489 14.16 12.24 11.11
N GLU A 490 12.99 12.15 11.70
CA GLU A 490 12.64 11.15 12.70
C GLU A 490 12.58 9.73 12.10
N TYR A 491 12.06 9.57 10.89
CA TYR A 491 12.09 8.27 10.19
C TYR A 491 13.50 7.78 9.91
N PHE A 492 14.38 8.62 9.37
CA PHE A 492 15.77 8.25 9.10
C PHE A 492 16.55 7.95 10.38
N GLN A 493 16.34 8.76 11.43
CA GLN A 493 16.94 8.51 12.74
C GLN A 493 16.46 7.17 13.32
N PHE A 494 15.17 6.86 13.20
CA PHE A 494 14.64 5.58 13.66
C PHE A 494 15.24 4.40 12.89
N CYS A 495 15.40 4.50 11.58
CA CYS A 495 16.09 3.48 10.78
C CYS A 495 17.50 3.23 11.30
N GLU A 496 18.27 4.30 11.56
CA GLU A 496 19.63 4.18 12.12
C GLU A 496 19.61 3.55 13.51
N ASP A 497 18.70 3.97 14.39
CA ASP A 497 18.56 3.47 15.77
C ASP A 497 18.27 1.95 15.83
N ILE A 498 17.55 1.40 14.86
CA ILE A 498 17.22 -0.04 14.80
C ILE A 498 18.08 -0.83 13.81
N GLY A 499 19.02 -0.16 13.11
CA GLY A 499 19.92 -0.79 12.15
C GLY A 499 19.26 -1.23 10.85
N ALA A 500 18.20 -0.53 10.41
CA ALA A 500 17.44 -0.78 9.20
C ALA A 500 17.81 0.21 8.08
N GLU A 501 17.72 -0.24 6.80
CA GLU A 501 17.90 0.65 5.65
C GLU A 501 16.64 1.52 5.47
N PRO A 502 16.76 2.83 5.23
CA PRO A 502 15.61 3.67 4.89
C PRO A 502 15.16 3.43 3.44
N LEU A 503 13.86 3.28 3.23
CA LEU A 503 13.21 3.23 1.92
C LEU A 503 12.08 4.28 1.87
N PRO A 504 12.43 5.57 1.67
CA PRO A 504 11.44 6.61 1.48
C PRO A 504 10.68 6.38 0.15
N VAL A 505 9.35 6.50 0.18
CA VAL A 505 8.47 6.43 -0.99
C VAL A 505 7.89 7.80 -1.27
N LEU A 506 7.96 8.23 -2.53
CA LEU A 506 7.50 9.53 -3.01
C LEU A 506 6.61 9.36 -4.24
N ALA A 507 5.68 10.28 -4.43
CA ALA A 507 4.76 10.24 -5.55
C ALA A 507 5.50 10.31 -6.90
N ALA A 508 5.00 9.59 -7.89
CA ALA A 508 5.50 9.63 -9.28
C ALA A 508 4.98 10.84 -10.07
N GLY A 509 4.64 11.95 -9.40
CA GLY A 509 4.06 13.14 -10.03
C GLY A 509 2.57 13.01 -10.34
N VAL A 510 1.89 12.03 -9.77
CA VAL A 510 0.45 11.80 -9.87
C VAL A 510 -0.14 11.62 -8.47
N PRO A 511 -1.45 11.94 -8.23
CA PRO A 511 -2.09 11.70 -6.93
C PRO A 511 -2.41 10.22 -6.73
N CYS A 512 -2.83 9.85 -5.52
CA CYS A 512 -3.24 8.48 -5.20
C CYS A 512 -4.36 7.99 -6.14
N GLN A 513 -4.28 6.72 -6.56
CA GLN A 513 -5.32 6.07 -7.38
C GLN A 513 -6.68 6.05 -6.67
N ASN A 514 -6.68 6.11 -5.33
CA ASN A 514 -7.88 6.19 -4.49
C ASN A 514 -8.37 7.64 -4.25
N SER A 515 -7.71 8.65 -4.83
CA SER A 515 -8.08 10.05 -4.64
C SER A 515 -9.49 10.33 -5.15
N SER A 516 -10.33 10.92 -4.29
CA SER A 516 -11.64 11.45 -4.67
C SER A 516 -11.61 12.94 -5.00
N ASN A 517 -10.53 13.60 -4.67
CA ASN A 517 -10.39 15.05 -4.81
C ASN A 517 -9.79 15.42 -6.16
N ASN A 518 -10.63 15.52 -7.19
CA ASN A 518 -10.23 16.03 -8.48
C ASN A 518 -11.27 17.01 -9.05
N ARG A 519 -10.80 17.95 -9.89
CA ARG A 519 -11.62 19.03 -10.44
C ARG A 519 -12.64 18.55 -11.47
N GLN A 520 -12.45 17.36 -12.05
CA GLN A 520 -13.32 16.77 -13.07
C GLN A 520 -14.42 15.89 -12.46
N GLY A 521 -14.43 15.65 -11.15
CA GLY A 521 -15.39 14.81 -10.48
C GLY A 521 -15.22 13.30 -10.79
N ILE A 522 -14.03 12.91 -11.24
CA ILE A 522 -13.60 11.53 -11.47
C ILE A 522 -12.53 11.21 -10.43
N GLY A 523 -12.65 10.14 -9.68
CA GLY A 523 -11.63 9.75 -8.70
C GLY A 523 -10.37 9.15 -9.34
N GLY A 524 -9.38 8.88 -8.51
CA GLY A 524 -8.13 8.27 -8.93
C GLY A 524 -7.16 9.21 -9.64
N GLN A 525 -6.25 8.67 -10.40
CA GLN A 525 -5.15 9.38 -11.06
C GLN A 525 -5.60 10.07 -12.36
N GLN A 526 -6.34 11.16 -12.24
CA GLN A 526 -6.94 11.89 -13.35
C GLN A 526 -6.09 13.09 -13.77
N GLY A 527 -4.86 12.84 -14.13
CA GLY A 527 -3.85 13.84 -14.47
C GLY A 527 -2.74 13.90 -13.42
N GLY A 528 -1.59 14.37 -13.83
CA GLY A 528 -0.42 14.53 -12.98
C GLY A 528 -0.01 15.98 -12.81
N ILE A 529 1.08 16.22 -12.12
CA ILE A 529 1.75 17.51 -12.04
C ILE A 529 1.92 18.04 -13.47
N PRO A 530 1.54 19.31 -13.77
CA PRO A 530 1.73 19.88 -15.11
C PRO A 530 3.17 19.75 -15.57
N MET A 531 3.40 19.39 -16.84
CA MET A 531 4.75 19.14 -17.36
C MET A 531 5.70 20.32 -17.18
N LYS A 532 5.20 21.56 -17.18
CA LYS A 532 6.00 22.79 -16.92
C LYS A 532 6.51 22.85 -15.47
N ASP A 533 5.84 22.17 -14.52
CA ASP A 533 6.14 22.18 -13.09
C ASP A 533 6.96 20.94 -12.67
N MET A 534 7.04 19.92 -13.53
CA MET A 534 7.83 18.70 -13.29
C MET A 534 9.30 18.96 -12.97
N PRO A 535 10.02 19.91 -13.62
CA PRO A 535 11.41 20.19 -13.26
C PRO A 535 11.61 20.60 -11.79
N ALA A 536 10.68 21.39 -11.22
CA ALA A 536 10.73 21.82 -9.83
C ALA A 536 10.46 20.64 -8.88
N TYR A 537 9.48 19.78 -9.20
CA TYR A 537 9.19 18.57 -8.43
C TYR A 537 10.35 17.57 -8.48
N ILE A 538 10.95 17.33 -9.64
CA ILE A 538 12.13 16.48 -9.79
C ILE A 538 13.28 17.01 -8.93
N GLN A 539 13.52 18.33 -8.92
CA GLN A 539 14.57 18.93 -8.09
C GLN A 539 14.32 18.67 -6.61
N GLU A 540 13.06 18.71 -6.14
CA GLU A 540 12.72 18.36 -4.77
C GLU A 540 13.12 16.90 -4.42
N LEU A 541 12.89 15.96 -5.33
CA LEU A 541 13.29 14.55 -5.12
C LEU A 541 14.81 14.39 -5.10
N LEU A 542 15.53 15.10 -5.94
CA LEU A 542 17.00 15.13 -5.91
C LEU A 542 17.54 15.77 -4.62
N ASP A 543 16.86 16.77 -4.11
CA ASP A 543 17.20 17.46 -2.87
C ASP A 543 17.04 16.56 -1.63
N LEU A 544 16.12 15.58 -1.65
CA LEU A 544 16.04 14.55 -0.60
C LEU A 544 17.31 13.71 -0.53
N ILE A 545 17.80 13.26 -1.68
CA ILE A 545 19.03 12.46 -1.72
C ILE A 545 20.23 13.29 -1.23
N ASP A 546 20.28 14.57 -1.62
CA ASP A 546 21.29 15.51 -1.14
C ASP A 546 21.15 15.78 0.37
N TRP A 547 19.92 15.95 0.88
CA TRP A 547 19.66 16.08 2.31
C TRP A 547 20.15 14.84 3.08
N ALA A 548 19.86 13.65 2.59
CA ALA A 548 20.23 12.39 3.27
C ALA A 548 21.73 12.11 3.20
N ASN A 549 22.38 12.32 2.04
CA ASN A 549 23.74 11.85 1.76
C ASN A 549 24.78 12.96 1.54
N GLY A 550 24.35 14.22 1.33
CA GLY A 550 25.23 15.34 0.98
C GLY A 550 26.15 15.79 2.11
N ASP A 551 27.15 16.57 1.74
CA ASP A 551 28.10 17.21 2.65
C ASP A 551 27.53 18.52 3.19
N PRO A 552 27.39 18.70 4.52
CA PRO A 552 26.92 19.93 5.14
C PRO A 552 27.75 21.19 4.79
N ALA A 553 28.99 21.04 4.38
CA ALA A 553 29.85 22.15 3.98
C ALA A 553 29.48 22.75 2.61
N THR A 554 28.83 21.97 1.73
CA THR A 554 28.54 22.35 0.35
C THR A 554 27.08 22.37 0.00
N SER A 555 26.24 21.67 0.78
CA SER A 555 24.80 21.52 0.55
C SER A 555 23.98 22.22 1.63
N LYS A 556 23.04 23.08 1.23
CA LYS A 556 22.08 23.70 2.16
C LYS A 556 21.17 22.64 2.82
N TRP A 557 20.82 21.58 2.10
CA TRP A 557 19.97 20.52 2.60
C TRP A 557 20.70 19.64 3.62
N ALA A 558 21.92 19.22 3.29
CA ALA A 558 22.76 18.48 4.25
C ALA A 558 23.10 19.33 5.48
N LYS A 559 23.26 20.66 5.31
CA LYS A 559 23.43 21.58 6.45
C LYS A 559 22.19 21.58 7.35
N MET A 560 20.98 21.59 6.80
CA MET A 560 19.73 21.49 7.59
C MET A 560 19.70 20.20 8.43
N ARG A 561 20.12 19.07 7.87
CA ARG A 561 20.27 17.79 8.60
C ARG A 561 21.28 17.94 9.74
N ALA A 562 22.42 18.57 9.48
CA ALA A 562 23.48 18.78 10.49
C ALA A 562 23.02 19.71 11.60
N ASP A 563 22.30 20.78 11.28
CA ASP A 563 21.73 21.74 12.25
C ASP A 563 20.66 21.06 13.14
N ALA A 564 19.96 20.03 12.62
CA ALA A 564 19.06 19.17 13.39
C ALA A 564 19.79 18.16 14.31
N GLY A 565 21.13 18.16 14.32
CA GLY A 565 21.96 17.31 15.18
C GLY A 565 22.54 16.06 14.51
N HIS A 566 22.37 15.88 13.18
CA HIS A 566 22.92 14.75 12.45
C HIS A 566 23.86 15.17 11.30
N PRO A 567 25.13 15.52 11.58
CA PRO A 567 26.08 16.00 10.57
C PRO A 567 26.54 14.91 9.59
N LYS A 568 26.51 13.62 9.98
CA LYS A 568 26.89 12.50 9.13
C LYS A 568 25.78 12.18 8.13
N PRO A 569 26.11 11.60 6.94
CA PRO A 569 25.09 11.11 6.02
C PRO A 569 24.30 9.92 6.62
N PHE A 570 23.03 9.80 6.26
CA PHE A 570 22.18 8.66 6.59
C PHE A 570 22.44 7.44 5.69
N ASN A 571 23.28 7.59 4.65
CA ASN A 571 23.61 6.54 3.66
C ASN A 571 22.37 5.96 2.95
N LEU A 572 21.48 6.82 2.51
CA LEU A 572 20.33 6.43 1.70
C LEU A 572 20.79 5.68 0.45
N LYS A 573 20.25 4.48 0.23
CA LYS A 573 20.55 3.59 -0.89
C LYS A 573 19.34 3.28 -1.77
N TYR A 574 18.16 3.38 -1.22
CA TYR A 574 16.90 3.01 -1.86
C TYR A 574 15.92 4.17 -1.85
N ILE A 575 15.18 4.33 -2.94
CA ILE A 575 14.08 5.30 -3.05
C ILE A 575 12.94 4.66 -3.82
N GLY A 576 11.73 4.74 -3.28
CA GLY A 576 10.51 4.35 -3.97
C GLY A 576 9.91 5.53 -4.74
N ILE A 577 9.53 5.32 -5.97
CA ILE A 577 8.85 6.30 -6.83
C ILE A 577 7.53 5.72 -7.27
N GLY A 578 6.45 6.29 -6.75
CA GLY A 578 5.10 5.78 -6.94
C GLY A 578 4.66 4.78 -5.87
N ASN A 579 3.35 4.55 -5.79
CA ASN A 579 2.69 3.57 -4.94
C ASN A 579 1.36 3.18 -5.55
N GLU A 580 1.16 1.91 -5.89
CA GLU A 580 -0.11 1.39 -6.41
C GLU A 580 -0.67 2.20 -7.61
N ASP A 581 0.22 2.75 -8.41
CA ASP A 581 -0.20 3.62 -9.52
C ASP A 581 -0.92 2.85 -10.61
N ILE A 582 -1.91 3.50 -11.20
CA ILE A 582 -2.44 3.11 -12.52
C ILE A 582 -1.31 3.38 -13.53
N ILE A 583 -0.85 2.35 -14.22
CA ILE A 583 0.27 2.44 -15.16
C ILE A 583 -0.22 3.03 -16.49
N SER A 584 -0.68 4.26 -16.40
CA SER A 584 -1.21 5.06 -17.50
C SER A 584 -0.11 5.83 -18.21
N THR A 585 -0.41 6.40 -19.38
CA THR A 585 0.50 7.29 -20.11
C THR A 585 0.94 8.48 -19.25
N VAL A 586 0.02 9.03 -18.44
CA VAL A 586 0.29 10.17 -17.55
C VAL A 586 1.31 9.80 -16.46
N PHE A 587 1.20 8.59 -15.91
CA PHE A 587 2.16 8.05 -14.95
C PHE A 587 3.52 7.80 -15.61
N GLU A 588 3.58 7.01 -16.70
CA GLU A 588 4.81 6.58 -17.34
C GLU A 588 5.71 7.76 -17.75
N GLU A 589 5.13 8.82 -18.33
CA GLU A 589 5.90 10.02 -18.74
C GLU A 589 6.60 10.69 -17.55
N ARG A 590 5.91 10.83 -16.42
CA ARG A 590 6.44 11.49 -15.22
C ARG A 590 7.44 10.61 -14.50
N TYR A 591 7.12 9.34 -14.36
CA TYR A 591 7.98 8.34 -13.75
C TYR A 591 9.33 8.26 -14.50
N GLU A 592 9.30 8.17 -15.83
CA GLU A 592 10.50 8.12 -16.66
C GLU A 592 11.38 9.38 -16.48
N MET A 593 10.77 10.59 -16.44
CA MET A 593 11.49 11.85 -16.21
C MET A 593 12.20 11.84 -14.84
N ILE A 594 11.50 11.42 -13.78
CA ILE A 594 12.03 11.34 -12.43
C ILE A 594 13.20 10.36 -12.38
N CYS A 595 13.01 9.13 -12.86
CA CYS A 595 14.02 8.08 -12.81
C CYS A 595 15.28 8.46 -13.61
N LYS A 596 15.14 9.03 -14.79
CA LYS A 596 16.27 9.53 -15.59
C LYS A 596 17.07 10.61 -14.85
N ALA A 597 16.40 11.53 -14.17
CA ALA A 597 17.06 12.59 -13.41
C ALA A 597 17.83 12.04 -12.20
N ILE A 598 17.23 11.09 -11.46
CA ILE A 598 17.90 10.42 -10.33
C ILE A 598 19.11 9.63 -10.83
N ARG A 599 18.97 8.82 -11.88
CA ARG A 599 20.07 8.05 -12.48
C ARG A 599 21.24 8.92 -12.96
N ALA A 600 20.92 10.07 -13.57
CA ALA A 600 21.94 10.98 -14.07
C ALA A 600 22.79 11.61 -12.96
N LYS A 601 22.18 11.92 -11.80
CA LYS A 601 22.86 12.61 -10.69
C LYS A 601 23.35 11.66 -9.60
N TYR A 602 22.62 10.59 -9.33
CA TYR A 602 22.88 9.62 -8.25
C TYR A 602 22.78 8.17 -8.76
N PRO A 603 23.73 7.70 -9.59
CA PRO A 603 23.65 6.40 -10.25
C PRO A 603 23.61 5.19 -9.29
N ASP A 604 24.13 5.35 -8.07
CA ASP A 604 24.18 4.29 -7.05
C ASP A 604 22.86 4.12 -6.27
N ILE A 605 21.92 5.05 -6.39
CA ILE A 605 20.61 4.95 -5.74
C ILE A 605 19.79 3.89 -6.46
N LYS A 606 19.28 2.95 -5.68
CA LYS A 606 18.39 1.88 -6.15
C LYS A 606 16.95 2.38 -6.15
N ILE A 607 16.38 2.55 -7.35
CA ILE A 607 15.00 2.99 -7.52
C ILE A 607 14.09 1.78 -7.45
N CYS A 608 13.01 1.89 -6.65
CA CYS A 608 11.87 0.99 -6.61
C CYS A 608 10.71 1.63 -7.35
N GLY A 609 10.21 0.97 -8.40
CA GLY A 609 9.01 1.37 -9.13
C GLY A 609 7.77 0.66 -8.61
N THR A 610 6.64 0.83 -9.25
CA THR A 610 5.35 0.21 -8.89
C THR A 610 4.72 -0.51 -10.09
N VAL A 611 3.91 -1.52 -9.82
CA VAL A 611 3.13 -2.25 -10.83
C VAL A 611 1.65 -2.35 -10.45
N GLY A 612 1.15 -1.31 -9.77
CA GLY A 612 -0.24 -1.20 -9.37
C GLY A 612 -0.59 -1.89 -8.05
N PRO A 613 -1.89 -1.91 -7.69
CA PRO A 613 -2.37 -2.36 -6.37
C PRO A 613 -2.68 -3.86 -6.28
N PHE A 614 -2.56 -4.62 -7.38
CA PHE A 614 -2.95 -6.03 -7.46
C PHE A 614 -1.91 -6.85 -8.19
N HIS A 615 -1.81 -8.14 -7.82
CA HIS A 615 -0.98 -9.11 -8.54
C HIS A 615 -1.56 -9.50 -9.91
N THR A 616 -0.81 -10.32 -10.65
CA THR A 616 -1.29 -10.89 -11.92
C THR A 616 -2.61 -11.65 -11.71
N PRO A 617 -3.60 -11.52 -12.62
CA PRO A 617 -3.51 -10.90 -13.94
C PRO A 617 -4.06 -9.45 -14.02
N SER A 618 -3.80 -8.58 -13.07
CA SER A 618 -4.28 -7.20 -13.18
C SER A 618 -3.65 -6.45 -14.36
N ALA A 619 -4.38 -5.48 -14.91
CA ALA A 619 -3.91 -4.68 -16.03
C ALA A 619 -2.64 -3.87 -15.69
N ASP A 620 -2.61 -3.27 -14.49
CA ASP A 620 -1.48 -2.47 -14.02
C ASP A 620 -0.22 -3.32 -13.82
N TYR A 621 -0.37 -4.52 -13.25
CA TYR A 621 0.73 -5.47 -13.09
C TYR A 621 1.36 -5.82 -14.44
N LEU A 622 0.54 -6.18 -15.44
CA LEU A 622 1.02 -6.56 -16.77
C LEU A 622 1.71 -5.41 -17.49
N GLU A 623 1.11 -4.22 -17.49
CA GLU A 623 1.69 -3.03 -18.13
C GLU A 623 2.97 -2.56 -17.42
N GLY A 624 2.98 -2.56 -16.07
CA GLY A 624 4.14 -2.16 -15.27
C GLY A 624 5.34 -3.08 -15.48
N TRP A 625 5.13 -4.39 -15.54
CA TRP A 625 6.19 -5.33 -15.89
C TRP A 625 6.64 -5.20 -17.36
N ASP A 626 5.73 -4.92 -18.30
CA ASP A 626 6.10 -4.64 -19.69
C ASP A 626 6.90 -3.34 -19.81
N PHE A 627 6.52 -2.29 -19.08
CA PHE A 627 7.29 -1.04 -18.99
C PHE A 627 8.69 -1.30 -18.44
N THR A 628 8.80 -2.06 -17.34
CA THR A 628 10.08 -2.44 -16.72
C THR A 628 11.01 -3.16 -17.68
N LYS A 629 10.49 -4.11 -18.45
CA LYS A 629 11.25 -4.85 -19.47
C LYS A 629 11.72 -3.96 -20.62
N LYS A 630 10.92 -2.96 -21.00
CA LYS A 630 11.29 -1.97 -22.06
C LYS A 630 12.35 -0.98 -21.58
N HIS A 631 12.40 -0.72 -20.26
CA HIS A 631 13.27 0.28 -19.65
C HIS A 631 14.13 -0.32 -18.50
N PRO A 632 14.98 -1.33 -18.78
CA PRO A 632 15.67 -2.10 -17.73
C PRO A 632 16.64 -1.26 -16.88
N ASP A 633 17.07 -0.10 -17.39
CA ASP A 633 18.02 0.78 -16.68
C ASP A 633 17.36 1.79 -15.74
N LEU A 634 16.02 1.91 -15.75
CA LEU A 634 15.35 2.93 -14.95
C LEU A 634 15.23 2.54 -13.48
N GLN A 635 14.93 1.29 -13.18
CA GLN A 635 14.66 0.84 -11.82
C GLN A 635 15.42 -0.45 -11.45
N TYR A 636 15.72 -0.59 -10.17
CA TYR A 636 16.38 -1.78 -9.61
C TYR A 636 15.39 -2.88 -9.26
N MET A 637 14.23 -2.49 -8.70
CA MET A 637 13.17 -3.39 -8.29
C MET A 637 11.80 -2.79 -8.54
N VAL A 638 10.78 -3.62 -8.55
CA VAL A 638 9.36 -3.26 -8.65
C VAL A 638 8.61 -3.64 -7.39
N ASP A 639 7.71 -2.79 -6.97
CA ASP A 639 6.84 -2.95 -5.82
C ASP A 639 5.55 -3.65 -6.24
N GLU A 640 5.33 -4.85 -5.71
CA GLU A 640 4.13 -5.66 -5.92
C GLU A 640 3.29 -5.68 -4.63
N HIS A 641 1.97 -5.54 -4.78
CA HIS A 641 1.03 -5.52 -3.66
C HIS A 641 -0.08 -6.54 -3.86
N TYR A 642 -0.46 -7.24 -2.78
CA TYR A 642 -1.65 -8.07 -2.75
C TYR A 642 -2.11 -8.41 -1.33
N TYR A 643 -3.42 -8.28 -1.13
CA TYR A 643 -4.14 -8.65 0.09
C TYR A 643 -5.10 -9.76 -0.27
N GLU A 644 -4.79 -10.99 0.16
CA GLU A 644 -5.48 -12.17 -0.31
C GLU A 644 -6.01 -13.06 0.82
N SER A 645 -6.82 -14.05 0.45
CA SER A 645 -7.31 -15.05 1.40
C SER A 645 -6.18 -15.98 1.88
N THR A 646 -6.38 -16.62 3.02
CA THR A 646 -5.45 -17.64 3.52
C THR A 646 -5.28 -18.79 2.53
N GLY A 647 -6.37 -19.17 1.84
CA GLY A 647 -6.32 -20.18 0.77
C GLY A 647 -5.41 -19.76 -0.38
N TRP A 648 -5.47 -18.50 -0.80
CA TRP A 648 -4.59 -18.00 -1.85
C TRP A 648 -3.12 -18.17 -1.46
N PHE A 649 -2.70 -17.71 -0.29
CA PHE A 649 -1.31 -17.85 0.19
C PHE A 649 -0.85 -19.30 0.28
N MET A 650 -1.73 -20.23 0.67
CA MET A 650 -1.41 -21.66 0.74
C MET A 650 -1.23 -22.30 -0.65
N HIS A 651 -2.01 -21.87 -1.64
CA HIS A 651 -2.03 -22.50 -2.98
C HIS A 651 -1.09 -21.85 -4.00
N HIS A 652 -0.67 -20.57 -3.80
CA HIS A 652 0.21 -19.83 -4.72
C HIS A 652 1.66 -19.73 -4.23
N ARG A 653 2.15 -20.77 -3.58
CA ARG A 653 3.50 -20.82 -3.01
C ARG A 653 4.61 -20.83 -4.08
N ASP A 654 4.29 -21.17 -5.30
CA ASP A 654 5.17 -21.18 -6.48
C ASP A 654 5.11 -19.86 -7.29
N TYR A 655 4.43 -18.82 -6.78
CA TYR A 655 4.16 -17.57 -7.49
C TYR A 655 5.41 -16.95 -8.13
N TYR A 656 6.54 -16.93 -7.42
CA TYR A 656 7.81 -16.36 -7.90
C TYR A 656 8.75 -17.36 -8.59
N ASP A 657 8.38 -18.64 -8.71
CA ASP A 657 9.28 -19.67 -9.24
C ASP A 657 9.68 -19.44 -10.71
N ASN A 658 8.79 -18.88 -11.49
CA ASN A 658 8.95 -18.66 -12.93
C ASN A 658 9.37 -17.23 -13.30
N TYR A 659 9.67 -16.36 -12.32
CA TYR A 659 10.16 -15.01 -12.61
C TYR A 659 11.56 -15.05 -13.23
N ASP A 660 11.79 -14.16 -14.21
CA ASP A 660 13.11 -14.01 -14.85
C ASP A 660 14.12 -13.43 -13.84
N ARG A 661 15.11 -14.23 -13.46
CA ARG A 661 16.18 -13.87 -12.50
C ARG A 661 17.11 -12.77 -13.00
N ASN A 662 17.08 -12.47 -14.31
CA ASN A 662 17.86 -11.38 -14.92
C ASN A 662 17.06 -10.07 -15.05
N SER A 663 15.78 -10.08 -14.66
CA SER A 663 14.92 -8.91 -14.63
C SER A 663 15.16 -8.05 -13.38
N ALA A 664 14.42 -6.94 -13.26
CA ALA A 664 14.35 -6.16 -12.01
C ALA A 664 13.95 -7.07 -10.84
N LYS A 665 14.46 -6.77 -9.65
CA LYS A 665 14.09 -7.48 -8.43
C LYS A 665 12.65 -7.18 -8.04
N VAL A 666 12.08 -8.01 -7.17
CA VAL A 666 10.75 -7.80 -6.59
C VAL A 666 10.90 -7.26 -5.17
N TYR A 667 10.16 -6.23 -4.88
CA TYR A 667 9.78 -5.84 -3.54
C TYR A 667 8.30 -6.18 -3.34
N LEU A 668 7.99 -7.13 -2.47
CA LEU A 668 6.62 -7.40 -2.03
C LEU A 668 6.30 -6.39 -0.93
N GLY A 669 5.87 -5.19 -1.34
CA GLY A 669 5.86 -4.01 -0.49
C GLY A 669 4.66 -3.90 0.43
N GLU A 670 3.53 -4.47 0.02
CA GLU A 670 2.36 -4.58 0.87
C GLU A 670 1.69 -5.93 0.66
N TYR A 671 1.54 -6.69 1.72
CA TYR A 671 0.77 -7.92 1.70
C TYR A 671 0.23 -8.26 3.09
N ALA A 672 -0.90 -8.94 3.10
CA ALA A 672 -1.43 -9.61 4.29
C ALA A 672 -2.40 -10.72 3.88
N ALA A 673 -2.39 -11.81 4.62
CA ALA A 673 -3.46 -12.80 4.55
C ALA A 673 -4.67 -12.30 5.34
N SER A 674 -5.86 -12.50 4.80
CA SER A 674 -7.11 -12.03 5.41
C SER A 674 -8.13 -13.16 5.59
N THR A 675 -8.96 -12.98 6.60
CA THR A 675 -10.14 -13.80 6.87
C THR A 675 -11.34 -12.91 7.19
N ASP A 676 -12.54 -13.48 7.27
CA ASP A 676 -13.75 -12.74 7.63
C ASP A 676 -13.65 -12.05 9.01
N ALA A 677 -12.76 -12.53 9.89
CA ALA A 677 -12.49 -11.94 11.20
C ALA A 677 -11.84 -10.55 11.12
N LYS A 678 -11.30 -10.16 9.95
CA LYS A 678 -10.64 -8.86 9.69
C LYS A 678 -9.49 -8.51 10.65
N ARG A 679 -9.03 -9.43 11.47
CA ARG A 679 -7.86 -9.31 12.35
C ARG A 679 -6.96 -10.52 12.16
N PRO A 680 -5.63 -10.33 12.19
CA PRO A 680 -4.70 -11.45 12.13
C PRO A 680 -4.96 -12.46 13.24
N ASN A 681 -4.90 -13.72 12.87
CA ASN A 681 -5.04 -14.86 13.77
C ASN A 681 -4.01 -15.94 13.39
N VAL A 682 -4.05 -17.08 14.07
CA VAL A 682 -3.11 -18.18 13.78
C VAL A 682 -3.26 -18.68 12.35
N GLU A 683 -4.48 -18.73 11.80
CA GLU A 683 -4.72 -19.15 10.42
C GLU A 683 -4.00 -18.23 9.41
N THR A 684 -4.16 -16.91 9.53
CA THR A 684 -3.48 -15.95 8.65
C THR A 684 -1.97 -16.02 8.79
N ALA A 685 -1.49 -16.08 10.04
CA ALA A 685 -0.07 -16.15 10.37
C ALA A 685 0.61 -17.40 9.79
N LEU A 686 -0.04 -18.58 9.83
CA LEU A 686 0.50 -19.81 9.27
C LEU A 686 0.45 -19.82 7.73
N ALA A 687 -0.60 -19.23 7.11
CA ALA A 687 -0.67 -19.08 5.66
C ALA A 687 0.48 -18.18 5.16
N GLU A 688 0.72 -17.07 5.83
CA GLU A 688 1.88 -16.20 5.56
C GLU A 688 3.22 -16.92 5.82
N ALA A 689 3.34 -17.69 6.91
CA ALA A 689 4.55 -18.43 7.20
C ALA A 689 4.88 -19.47 6.12
N LEU A 690 3.87 -20.19 5.62
CA LEU A 690 4.02 -21.10 4.48
C LEU A 690 4.56 -20.36 3.25
N TYR A 691 3.95 -19.22 2.91
CA TYR A 691 4.35 -18.39 1.77
C TYR A 691 5.78 -17.85 1.95
N LEU A 692 6.14 -17.39 3.15
CA LEU A 692 7.48 -16.89 3.45
C LEU A 692 8.59 -17.95 3.32
N THR A 693 8.29 -19.26 3.51
CA THR A 693 9.28 -20.31 3.21
C THR A 693 9.66 -20.34 1.74
N ASP A 694 8.70 -20.04 0.87
CA ASP A 694 8.91 -20.00 -0.58
C ASP A 694 9.46 -18.65 -1.06
N ILE A 695 9.19 -17.56 -0.34
CA ILE A 695 9.90 -16.29 -0.50
C ILE A 695 11.40 -16.48 -0.20
N GLU A 696 11.79 -17.16 0.89
CA GLU A 696 13.21 -17.49 1.15
C GLU A 696 13.81 -18.32 0.02
N ARG A 697 13.06 -19.29 -0.53
CA ARG A 697 13.48 -20.06 -1.70
C ARG A 697 13.66 -19.18 -2.94
N ASN A 698 12.88 -18.14 -3.10
CA ASN A 698 12.92 -17.18 -4.21
C ASN A 698 13.65 -15.86 -3.87
N GLY A 699 14.42 -15.83 -2.77
CA GLY A 699 15.15 -14.64 -2.34
C GLY A 699 16.30 -14.20 -3.27
N ASP A 700 16.49 -14.89 -4.37
CA ASP A 700 17.36 -14.49 -5.48
C ASP A 700 16.65 -13.52 -6.45
N ILE A 701 15.32 -13.48 -6.46
CA ILE A 701 14.52 -12.52 -7.21
C ILE A 701 13.74 -11.58 -6.30
N VAL A 702 13.18 -12.07 -5.18
CA VAL A 702 12.54 -11.25 -4.17
C VAL A 702 13.61 -10.62 -3.28
N GLU A 703 13.78 -9.31 -3.39
CA GLU A 703 14.78 -8.55 -2.62
C GLU A 703 14.28 -8.19 -1.24
N MET A 704 13.00 -7.79 -1.12
CA MET A 704 12.39 -7.24 0.08
C MET A 704 10.94 -7.69 0.22
N THR A 705 10.45 -7.81 1.46
CA THR A 705 9.02 -7.96 1.77
C THR A 705 8.64 -7.16 3.00
N SER A 706 7.44 -6.61 3.04
CA SER A 706 6.88 -5.97 4.24
C SER A 706 5.38 -6.21 4.37
N TYR A 707 4.97 -6.69 5.55
CA TYR A 707 3.56 -6.80 5.91
C TYR A 707 2.92 -5.41 6.04
N ALA A 708 1.69 -5.26 5.63
CA ALA A 708 0.95 -3.99 5.65
C ALA A 708 -0.52 -4.16 6.04
N PRO A 709 -1.09 -3.13 6.73
CA PRO A 709 -0.42 -2.07 7.49
C PRO A 709 0.22 -2.57 8.80
N MET A 710 1.07 -1.73 9.40
CA MET A 710 1.81 -2.14 10.60
C MET A 710 1.09 -1.84 11.91
N LEU A 711 0.52 -0.65 12.07
CA LEU A 711 0.02 -0.12 13.35
C LEU A 711 -1.43 0.34 13.24
N ALA A 712 -2.26 -0.02 14.22
CA ALA A 712 -3.60 0.52 14.36
C ALA A 712 -3.94 0.86 15.82
N LYS A 713 -4.37 2.12 16.05
CA LYS A 713 -4.87 2.55 17.34
C LYS A 713 -6.30 2.07 17.56
N ASP A 714 -6.60 1.55 18.75
CA ASP A 714 -7.94 1.11 19.12
C ASP A 714 -8.98 2.22 18.92
N GLY A 715 -10.10 1.85 18.32
CA GLY A 715 -11.19 2.79 18.02
C GLY A 715 -10.98 3.65 16.77
N HIS A 716 -9.82 3.60 16.13
CA HIS A 716 -9.44 4.46 14.99
C HIS A 716 -8.97 3.67 13.76
N HIS A 717 -9.54 2.50 13.53
CA HIS A 717 -9.13 1.65 12.42
C HIS A 717 -9.66 2.17 11.09
N ASN A 718 -8.77 2.54 10.17
CA ASN A 718 -9.09 2.89 8.78
C ASN A 718 -8.91 1.70 7.84
N TRP A 719 -8.17 0.67 8.27
CA TRP A 719 -7.88 -0.55 7.52
C TRP A 719 -7.87 -1.78 8.44
N ASN A 720 -8.00 -2.96 7.89
CA ASN A 720 -7.80 -4.26 8.53
C ASN A 720 -7.40 -5.27 7.44
N PRO A 721 -6.50 -6.24 7.76
CA PRO A 721 -5.85 -6.48 9.04
C PRO A 721 -4.65 -5.55 9.31
N ASP A 722 -4.25 -5.36 10.57
CA ASP A 722 -3.03 -4.65 10.99
C ASP A 722 -2.12 -5.58 11.81
N MET A 723 -0.80 -5.38 11.75
CA MET A 723 0.17 -6.27 12.40
C MET A 723 0.24 -6.09 13.91
N ILE A 724 0.08 -4.85 14.40
CA ILE A 724 0.16 -4.48 15.82
C ILE A 724 -1.01 -3.55 16.16
N TYR A 725 -1.82 -3.92 17.14
CA TYR A 725 -2.85 -3.06 17.70
C TYR A 725 -2.37 -2.44 19.01
N PHE A 726 -2.79 -1.20 19.28
CA PHE A 726 -2.35 -0.51 20.49
C PHE A 726 -3.40 0.47 21.05
N SER A 727 -3.29 0.74 22.34
CA SER A 727 -3.97 1.82 23.05
C SER A 727 -2.94 2.82 23.61
N ASN A 728 -3.39 3.73 24.45
CA ASN A 728 -2.46 4.67 25.14
C ASN A 728 -1.57 3.95 26.18
N THR A 729 -1.95 2.75 26.62
CA THR A 729 -1.29 2.02 27.72
C THR A 729 -0.84 0.62 27.37
N GLU A 730 -1.24 0.09 26.21
CA GLU A 730 -1.00 -1.30 25.86
C GLU A 730 -0.59 -1.44 24.38
N VAL A 731 0.34 -2.35 24.10
CA VAL A 731 0.73 -2.76 22.75
C VAL A 731 0.44 -4.26 22.61
N ARG A 732 -0.29 -4.65 21.57
CA ARG A 732 -0.72 -6.03 21.31
C ARG A 732 -0.26 -6.49 19.93
N PRO A 733 0.93 -7.10 19.84
CA PRO A 733 1.37 -7.80 18.65
C PRO A 733 0.43 -8.97 18.30
N THR A 734 0.20 -9.19 17.01
CA THR A 734 -0.65 -10.29 16.51
C THR A 734 0.19 -11.53 16.15
N PRO A 735 -0.43 -12.68 15.85
CA PRO A 735 0.29 -13.84 15.32
C PRO A 735 1.07 -13.55 14.04
N ALA A 736 0.58 -12.64 13.17
CA ALA A 736 1.30 -12.18 11.99
C ALA A 736 2.63 -11.47 12.37
N TYR A 737 2.62 -10.62 13.39
CA TYR A 737 3.85 -10.01 13.90
C TYR A 737 4.88 -11.07 14.34
N GLU A 738 4.46 -12.09 15.06
CA GLU A 738 5.39 -13.15 15.51
C GLU A 738 5.93 -13.97 14.33
N THR A 739 5.11 -14.20 13.29
CA THR A 739 5.58 -14.80 12.05
C THR A 739 6.67 -13.95 11.38
N GLN A 740 6.41 -12.65 11.15
CA GLN A 740 7.39 -11.73 10.55
C GLN A 740 8.67 -11.68 11.41
N ARG A 741 8.55 -11.63 12.73
CA ARG A 741 9.67 -11.61 13.67
C ARG A 741 10.53 -12.89 13.58
N LEU A 742 9.91 -14.07 13.54
CA LEU A 742 10.61 -15.33 13.39
C LEU A 742 11.43 -15.39 12.09
N PHE A 743 10.84 -14.94 10.97
CA PHE A 743 11.55 -14.91 9.69
C PHE A 743 12.66 -13.84 9.64
N SER A 744 12.46 -12.69 10.27
CA SER A 744 13.43 -11.61 10.31
C SER A 744 14.64 -11.92 11.22
N VAL A 745 14.36 -12.35 12.46
CA VAL A 745 15.41 -12.65 13.46
C VAL A 745 16.25 -13.84 13.04
N TYR A 746 15.61 -14.87 12.49
CA TYR A 746 16.26 -16.10 12.02
C TYR A 746 16.40 -16.14 10.49
N GLY A 747 16.68 -14.98 9.89
CA GLY A 747 16.95 -14.83 8.46
C GLY A 747 18.41 -15.13 8.10
N GLY A 748 18.62 -15.49 6.83
CA GLY A 748 19.93 -15.75 6.26
C GLY A 748 20.11 -15.00 4.93
N ASP A 749 21.33 -15.10 4.37
CA ASP A 749 21.71 -14.60 3.04
C ASP A 749 22.05 -15.73 2.05
N ARG A 750 21.82 -16.99 2.50
CA ARG A 750 21.96 -18.21 1.71
C ARG A 750 20.74 -19.10 1.91
N TYR A 751 20.10 -19.51 0.83
CA TYR A 751 19.09 -20.55 0.86
C TYR A 751 19.76 -21.92 0.62
N VAL A 752 19.46 -22.88 1.48
CA VAL A 752 19.96 -24.26 1.36
C VAL A 752 18.87 -25.13 0.75
N ALA A 753 19.13 -25.68 -0.41
CA ALA A 753 18.12 -26.46 -1.13
C ALA A 753 17.65 -27.68 -0.32
N SER A 754 16.35 -27.78 -0.16
CA SER A 754 15.70 -28.86 0.59
C SER A 754 14.41 -29.31 -0.07
N GLU A 755 14.06 -30.58 0.12
CA GLU A 755 12.84 -31.20 -0.42
C GLU A 755 12.04 -31.82 0.71
N LEU A 756 10.79 -31.37 0.89
CA LEU A 756 9.84 -31.88 1.85
C LEU A 756 8.96 -32.96 1.17
N LYS A 757 9.01 -34.19 1.68
CA LYS A 757 8.19 -35.31 1.21
C LYS A 757 7.27 -35.79 2.33
N ILE A 758 5.98 -35.89 2.02
CA ILE A 758 4.98 -36.44 2.94
C ILE A 758 4.91 -37.94 2.72
N ASN A 759 5.11 -38.70 3.80
CA ASN A 759 5.10 -40.16 3.74
C ASN A 759 3.64 -40.65 3.94
N VAL A 760 2.88 -40.70 2.85
CA VAL A 760 1.54 -41.30 2.85
C VAL A 760 1.60 -42.59 2.06
N THR A 761 1.26 -43.69 2.71
CA THR A 761 1.00 -44.97 2.03
C THR A 761 -0.36 -44.85 1.35
N HIS A 762 -0.37 -44.54 0.05
CA HIS A 762 -1.59 -44.71 -0.76
C HIS A 762 -1.84 -46.19 -0.96
N GLU A 763 -2.98 -46.70 -0.55
CA GLU A 763 -3.44 -48.06 -0.87
C GLU A 763 -3.56 -48.33 -2.39
N SER A 764 -3.50 -47.25 -3.21
CA SER A 764 -3.68 -47.33 -4.68
C SER A 764 -2.40 -47.23 -5.51
N GLY A 765 -1.22 -47.12 -4.90
CA GLY A 765 0.07 -47.07 -5.63
C GLY A 765 0.26 -45.83 -6.53
N SER A 766 -0.56 -44.77 -6.39
CA SER A 766 -0.40 -43.53 -7.14
C SER A 766 0.73 -42.68 -6.57
N SER A 767 1.53 -42.04 -7.43
CA SER A 767 2.62 -41.12 -7.07
C SER A 767 2.14 -39.69 -6.86
N GLU A 768 0.83 -39.46 -6.76
CA GLU A 768 0.26 -38.11 -6.58
C GLU A 768 0.55 -37.57 -5.19
N LYS A 769 0.90 -36.27 -5.13
CA LYS A 769 1.07 -35.55 -3.86
C LYS A 769 -0.25 -35.56 -3.09
N PRO A 770 -0.20 -35.76 -1.74
CA PRO A 770 -1.41 -35.64 -0.92
C PRO A 770 -2.09 -34.27 -1.12
N THR A 771 -3.41 -34.25 -1.13
CA THR A 771 -4.22 -33.05 -1.36
C THR A 771 -3.95 -31.93 -0.34
N PHE A 772 -3.42 -32.28 0.84
CA PHE A 772 -3.08 -31.33 1.92
C PHE A 772 -1.59 -30.91 1.93
N ALA A 773 -0.80 -31.30 0.90
CA ALA A 773 0.66 -31.03 0.90
C ALA A 773 1.00 -29.53 0.92
N HIS A 774 0.14 -28.68 0.36
CA HIS A 774 0.29 -27.24 0.33
C HIS A 774 0.22 -26.58 1.74
N ARG A 775 -0.29 -27.30 2.75
CA ARG A 775 -0.41 -26.84 4.14
C ARG A 775 0.79 -27.22 5.03
N LEU A 776 1.80 -27.85 4.45
CA LEU A 776 3.09 -28.13 5.09
C LEU A 776 4.21 -27.36 4.41
N GLY A 777 5.10 -26.78 5.18
CA GLY A 777 6.22 -25.99 4.65
C GLY A 777 7.49 -26.17 5.47
N ALA A 778 8.64 -26.06 4.77
CA ALA A 778 9.93 -25.97 5.41
C ALA A 778 10.88 -25.11 4.57
N SER A 779 11.76 -24.37 5.22
CA SER A 779 12.90 -23.70 4.60
C SER A 779 14.15 -23.82 5.44
N VAL A 780 15.31 -23.87 4.77
CA VAL A 780 16.63 -23.86 5.41
C VAL A 780 17.40 -22.69 4.85
N VAL A 781 17.82 -21.80 5.75
CA VAL A 781 18.66 -20.65 5.36
C VAL A 781 19.91 -20.59 6.23
N ARG A 782 21.01 -20.10 5.66
CA ARG A 782 22.25 -19.87 6.40
C ARG A 782 22.61 -18.39 6.39
N ASN A 783 23.04 -17.89 7.52
CA ASN A 783 23.63 -16.57 7.64
C ASN A 783 25.16 -16.69 7.52
N SER A 784 25.72 -16.24 6.40
CA SER A 784 27.15 -16.37 6.10
C SER A 784 28.03 -15.56 7.04
N LYS A 785 27.52 -14.47 7.64
CA LYS A 785 28.26 -13.61 8.57
C LYS A 785 28.44 -14.25 9.96
N THR A 786 27.43 -14.98 10.42
CA THR A 786 27.41 -15.62 11.76
C THR A 786 27.73 -17.10 11.69
N GLY A 787 27.64 -17.72 10.52
CA GLY A 787 27.81 -19.17 10.33
C GLY A 787 26.59 -20.00 10.76
N LYS A 788 25.55 -19.37 11.32
CA LYS A 788 24.33 -20.03 11.80
C LYS A 788 23.44 -20.49 10.67
N THR A 789 22.83 -21.65 10.86
CA THR A 789 21.81 -22.22 9.96
C THR A 789 20.46 -22.25 10.68
N TYR A 790 19.42 -21.89 9.99
CA TYR A 790 18.05 -21.85 10.52
C TYR A 790 17.15 -22.78 9.71
N LEU A 791 16.53 -23.73 10.40
CA LEU A 791 15.48 -24.56 9.84
C LEU A 791 14.13 -24.05 10.35
N LYS A 792 13.25 -23.69 9.44
CA LYS A 792 11.87 -23.29 9.73
C LYS A 792 10.93 -24.40 9.23
N VAL A 793 9.97 -24.78 10.06
CA VAL A 793 8.97 -25.81 9.71
C VAL A 793 7.60 -25.32 10.12
N ILE A 794 6.64 -25.44 9.21
CA ILE A 794 5.25 -25.03 9.37
C ILE A 794 4.34 -26.24 9.20
N ASN A 795 3.47 -26.46 10.19
CA ASN A 795 2.38 -27.42 10.16
C ASN A 795 1.05 -26.67 10.28
N ALA A 796 0.39 -26.40 9.16
CA ALA A 796 -0.92 -25.73 9.10
C ALA A 796 -2.09 -26.74 9.02
N LEU A 797 -1.89 -27.96 9.51
CA LEU A 797 -2.89 -29.03 9.55
C LEU A 797 -3.42 -29.28 10.98
N PRO A 798 -4.62 -29.84 11.12
CA PRO A 798 -5.22 -30.16 12.42
C PRO A 798 -4.58 -31.35 13.14
N GLU A 799 -3.58 -31.99 12.53
CA GLU A 799 -2.93 -33.20 13.03
C GLU A 799 -1.45 -32.97 13.34
N PRO A 800 -0.86 -33.65 14.34
CA PRO A 800 0.57 -33.57 14.61
C PRO A 800 1.43 -34.03 13.44
N LEU A 801 2.55 -33.36 13.19
CA LEU A 801 3.54 -33.72 12.18
C LEU A 801 4.78 -34.33 12.83
N ILE A 802 5.19 -35.53 12.41
CA ILE A 802 6.50 -36.11 12.70
C ILE A 802 7.37 -35.91 11.46
N LEU A 803 8.38 -35.03 11.57
CA LEU A 803 9.30 -34.70 10.50
C LEU A 803 10.66 -35.33 10.76
N ASN A 804 11.12 -36.19 9.85
CA ASN A 804 12.47 -36.73 9.84
C ASN A 804 13.38 -35.86 8.95
N VAL A 805 14.48 -35.35 9.49
CA VAL A 805 15.40 -34.46 8.79
C VAL A 805 16.66 -35.23 8.37
N GLU A 806 16.97 -35.20 7.08
CA GLU A 806 18.15 -35.81 6.48
C GLU A 806 19.06 -34.73 5.85
N GLY A 807 20.38 -34.95 5.91
CA GLY A 807 21.37 -34.02 5.34
C GLY A 807 21.66 -32.80 6.22
N LEU A 808 21.01 -32.68 7.37
CA LEU A 808 21.25 -31.63 8.38
C LEU A 808 21.40 -32.29 9.75
N THR A 809 22.45 -31.94 10.50
CA THR A 809 22.67 -32.46 11.84
C THR A 809 21.91 -31.57 12.85
N ILE A 810 20.96 -32.16 13.57
CA ILE A 810 20.24 -31.52 14.66
C ILE A 810 20.61 -32.27 15.96
N PRO A 811 21.48 -31.71 16.82
CA PRO A 811 21.77 -32.33 18.12
C PRO A 811 20.51 -32.41 19.00
N ALA A 812 20.39 -33.46 19.78
CA ALA A 812 19.35 -33.53 20.82
C ALA A 812 19.56 -32.39 21.85
N GLY A 813 18.48 -31.77 22.30
CA GLY A 813 18.52 -30.60 23.18
C GLY A 813 18.70 -29.27 22.43
N THR A 814 18.80 -29.27 21.08
CA THR A 814 18.75 -28.01 20.31
C THR A 814 17.41 -27.31 20.52
N LYS A 815 17.44 -26.00 20.71
CA LYS A 815 16.23 -25.21 20.95
C LYS A 815 15.44 -25.00 19.68
N ALA A 816 14.15 -25.29 19.73
CA ALA A 816 13.14 -24.89 18.76
C ALA A 816 12.28 -23.79 19.35
N ILE A 817 12.14 -22.66 18.66
CA ILE A 817 11.29 -21.55 19.08
C ILE A 817 10.13 -21.38 18.09
N GLY A 818 8.94 -21.07 18.57
CA GLY A 818 7.78 -20.83 17.72
C GLY A 818 6.50 -20.75 18.53
N PHE A 819 5.37 -20.82 17.85
CA PHE A 819 4.06 -20.83 18.48
C PHE A 819 3.17 -21.91 17.87
N ASP A 820 2.09 -22.21 18.56
CA ASP A 820 0.95 -23.02 18.12
C ASP A 820 -0.33 -22.43 18.72
N GLY A 821 -1.47 -22.69 18.12
CA GLY A 821 -2.78 -22.21 18.57
C GLY A 821 -3.91 -22.75 17.71
N LEU A 822 -5.15 -22.43 18.07
CA LEU A 822 -6.29 -22.68 17.20
C LEU A 822 -6.32 -21.65 16.05
N PRO A 823 -6.87 -21.98 14.88
CA PRO A 823 -6.93 -21.06 13.74
C PRO A 823 -7.49 -19.67 14.05
N GLU A 824 -8.46 -19.58 14.96
CA GLU A 824 -9.13 -18.34 15.36
C GLU A 824 -8.39 -17.53 16.43
N ASP A 825 -7.32 -18.05 17.05
CA ASP A 825 -6.60 -17.36 18.11
C ASP A 825 -5.91 -16.10 17.57
N GLN A 826 -6.23 -14.94 18.14
CA GLN A 826 -5.69 -13.63 17.74
C GLN A 826 -4.43 -13.23 18.54
N GLN A 827 -4.02 -14.04 19.48
CA GLN A 827 -2.80 -13.85 20.28
C GLN A 827 -2.07 -15.17 20.43
N VAL A 828 -0.76 -15.13 20.40
CA VAL A 828 0.12 -16.27 20.62
C VAL A 828 1.27 -15.88 21.53
N VAL A 829 1.87 -16.89 22.16
CA VAL A 829 3.08 -16.73 22.96
C VAL A 829 4.16 -17.60 22.35
N LEU A 830 5.33 -17.05 22.09
CA LEU A 830 6.47 -17.84 21.65
C LEU A 830 6.91 -18.81 22.75
N LYS A 831 7.00 -20.08 22.38
CA LYS A 831 7.46 -21.17 23.23
C LYS A 831 8.86 -21.59 22.78
N THR A 832 9.70 -22.00 23.71
CA THR A 832 10.99 -22.61 23.43
C THR A 832 10.97 -24.05 23.96
N GLU A 833 11.24 -25.01 23.09
CA GLU A 833 11.21 -26.43 23.35
C GLU A 833 12.58 -27.04 22.96
N GLU A 834 12.97 -28.16 23.57
CA GLU A 834 14.16 -28.89 23.18
C GLU A 834 13.81 -29.97 22.16
N THR A 835 14.59 -30.06 21.09
CA THR A 835 14.41 -31.11 20.07
C THR A 835 14.94 -32.46 20.54
N THR A 836 14.34 -33.53 20.05
CA THR A 836 14.81 -34.92 20.30
C THR A 836 15.91 -35.37 19.35
N GLY A 837 16.41 -34.47 18.49
CA GLY A 837 17.38 -34.75 17.44
C GLY A 837 16.76 -34.73 16.03
N LYS A 838 17.08 -35.73 15.20
CA LYS A 838 16.68 -35.76 13.78
C LYS A 838 15.18 -35.90 13.53
N SER A 839 14.41 -36.40 14.48
CA SER A 839 12.95 -36.49 14.38
C SER A 839 12.32 -35.37 15.18
N LEU A 840 11.61 -34.48 14.51
CA LEU A 840 10.93 -33.33 15.08
C LEU A 840 9.43 -33.63 15.14
N THR A 841 8.80 -33.36 16.29
CA THR A 841 7.35 -33.43 16.41
C THR A 841 6.78 -32.01 16.49
N LEU A 842 5.91 -31.65 15.56
CA LEU A 842 5.24 -30.36 15.53
C LEU A 842 3.77 -30.54 15.94
N PRO A 843 3.25 -29.74 16.86
CA PRO A 843 1.81 -29.72 17.15
C PRO A 843 0.97 -29.36 15.92
N PRO A 844 -0.34 -29.60 15.93
CA PRO A 844 -1.26 -29.00 14.96
C PRO A 844 -1.13 -27.47 14.94
N TYR A 845 -1.35 -26.87 13.78
CA TYR A 845 -1.36 -25.42 13.59
C TYR A 845 -0.18 -24.70 14.26
N SER A 846 1.02 -25.05 13.85
CA SER A 846 2.25 -24.57 14.49
C SER A 846 3.36 -24.14 13.50
N ILE A 847 4.22 -23.27 13.99
CA ILE A 847 5.52 -22.94 13.39
C ILE A 847 6.62 -23.22 14.41
N ARG A 848 7.74 -23.78 13.95
CA ARG A 848 8.98 -23.96 14.74
C ARG A 848 10.18 -23.53 13.93
N VAL A 849 11.06 -22.78 14.56
CA VAL A 849 12.38 -22.38 14.05
C VAL A 849 13.47 -22.99 14.91
N ILE A 850 14.42 -23.67 14.28
CA ILE A 850 15.54 -24.36 14.93
C ILE A 850 16.83 -23.64 14.49
N GLU A 851 17.63 -23.18 15.45
CA GLU A 851 18.93 -22.55 15.24
C GLU A 851 20.04 -23.60 15.39
N LEU A 852 20.92 -23.72 14.37
CA LEU A 852 22.02 -24.66 14.27
C LEU A 852 23.35 -23.95 14.02
#